data_3dd9e8812179739f4fd0b8b2b917d345
#
_entry.id   3dd9e8812179739f4fd0b8b2b917d345
#
_cell.length_a   1.000
_cell.length_b   1.000
_cell.length_c   1.000
_cell.angle_alpha   90.00
_cell.angle_beta   90.00
_cell.angle_gamma   90.00
#
_symmetry.space_group_name_H-M   'P 1'
#
loop_
_entity.id
_entity.type
_entity.pdbx_description
1 polymer ?
#
loop_
_entity_poly.entity_id
_entity_poly.type
_entity_poly.pdbx_seq_one_letter_code
_entity_poly.pdbx_strand_id
1 'polypeptide(L)'
;MAKKKQFKAESKRLLDLMINSIYTHKEIFLRELVSNASDAIDKYYYESQGHADASQFEIRIEPNKEARTLTISDTGIGMSKEELEENLGTIAKSGSLAFKEEMKKKEEDNNEDVDIIGQFGVGFYSAFMVAKDVRVITKKAGSDEAYEWVSAGEDGYEITPCTKETNGTTIILTLKEDTDEEKYSQYLETYELKELIKKYSDYIRYPIKMNVETQKMKEGTEESEKPEYETVVEDQTLNSMVPLWKRQKSKITDEEYNQFYKDHFYDYQDPQKVIHFSVEGNTSFTALLYIPSHLPQGFYSQDYKKGLQLYCRGVFIMDHAEELLPDSLRFVKGLVDSQDLSLNISREMLQHDHQLKLIAGRIEKKVLNELGNMLAKDREAYEKFFEEFGVNLKFGVYNNYGMDKEKFQDLLLFYSSREKKYVTLSEYVSRMKEDQKDIYFVSGKDVELIDKMPVVQTLKNKEFEVLYLTDEVDEFVMQTLMNYKEKTFRNAAQGDLDLDTEEEKEALNKSKEENKDLLTFMKEALGDEVAEVKLSNKLTEDPVCLTAGEGISFEMEKVFANMPNQSPMPMKATRILEINPNHPIFETLKTLYASDKDKVKEVAEVLYDQACLIEGFAIKDPIAYSKKICELLVK
;
A
#
# COMPACT_ATOMS: atom_id res chain seq x y z
N MET A 1 10.58 56.06 13.00
CA MET A 1 10.31 54.91 12.15
C MET A 1 11.55 54.07 12.03
N ALA A 2 11.55 52.81 12.48
CA ALA A 2 12.69 51.91 12.32
C ALA A 2 12.87 51.57 10.83
N LYS A 3 14.04 51.85 10.25
CA LYS A 3 14.38 51.45 8.89
C LYS A 3 14.52 49.91 8.83
N LYS A 4 13.71 49.23 8.02
CA LYS A 4 13.92 47.82 7.70
C LYS A 4 15.32 47.65 7.11
N LYS A 5 16.15 46.79 7.74
CA LYS A 5 17.44 46.38 7.21
C LYS A 5 17.27 45.06 6.46
N GLN A 6 17.92 44.93 5.32
CA GLN A 6 17.97 43.67 4.57
C GLN A 6 19.04 42.77 5.23
N PHE A 7 18.76 41.44 5.21
CA PHE A 7 19.76 40.45 5.59
C PHE A 7 20.91 40.44 4.58
N LYS A 8 22.14 40.31 5.06
CA LYS A 8 23.32 40.06 4.21
C LYS A 8 23.54 38.56 4.13
N ALA A 9 23.78 38.01 2.95
CA ALA A 9 24.10 36.62 2.74
C ALA A 9 25.60 36.41 2.53
N GLU A 10 26.16 35.37 3.14
CA GLU A 10 27.50 34.84 2.83
C GLU A 10 27.37 33.82 1.73
N SER A 11 27.66 34.17 0.48
CA SER A 11 27.43 33.32 -0.70
C SER A 11 28.15 31.97 -0.61
N LYS A 12 29.39 31.96 -0.10
CA LYS A 12 30.19 30.74 0.10
C LYS A 12 29.49 29.74 1.03
N ARG A 13 28.99 30.21 2.16
CA ARG A 13 28.31 29.37 3.17
C ARG A 13 26.94 28.88 2.69
N LEU A 14 26.25 29.72 1.89
CA LEU A 14 24.99 29.28 1.26
C LEU A 14 25.22 28.18 0.22
N LEU A 15 26.27 28.31 -0.58
CA LEU A 15 26.63 27.28 -1.56
C LEU A 15 27.00 25.95 -0.88
N ASP A 16 27.80 26.00 0.19
CA ASP A 16 28.16 24.84 1.00
C ASP A 16 26.91 24.15 1.59
N LEU A 17 25.98 24.91 2.17
CA LEU A 17 24.69 24.38 2.65
C LEU A 17 23.87 23.75 1.52
N MET A 18 23.87 24.32 0.32
CA MET A 18 23.16 23.79 -0.84
C MET A 18 23.76 22.47 -1.31
N ILE A 19 25.08 22.39 -1.40
CA ILE A 19 25.79 21.19 -1.86
C ILE A 19 25.66 20.05 -0.85
N ASN A 20 25.76 20.34 0.46
CA ASN A 20 25.92 19.31 1.49
C ASN A 20 24.68 19.05 2.36
N SER A 21 23.61 19.87 2.25
CA SER A 21 22.46 19.77 3.17
C SER A 21 21.08 19.76 2.50
N ILE A 22 20.95 20.15 1.23
CA ILE A 22 19.65 20.20 0.56
C ILE A 22 19.24 18.83 0.03
N TYR A 23 20.18 18.08 -0.53
CA TYR A 23 19.91 16.78 -1.16
C TYR A 23 20.40 15.65 -0.26
N THR A 24 19.54 14.65 -0.08
CA THR A 24 19.87 13.44 0.71
C THR A 24 20.68 12.44 -0.11
N HIS A 25 20.39 12.37 -1.42
CA HIS A 25 21.01 11.41 -2.35
C HIS A 25 21.83 12.12 -3.42
N LYS A 26 23.10 11.73 -3.55
CA LYS A 26 24.02 12.39 -4.50
C LYS A 26 23.65 12.14 -5.96
N GLU A 27 23.09 10.97 -6.29
CA GLU A 27 22.69 10.61 -7.65
C GLU A 27 21.68 11.58 -8.29
N ILE A 28 21.02 12.40 -7.47
CA ILE A 28 20.04 13.41 -7.92
C ILE A 28 20.67 14.47 -8.83
N PHE A 29 22.00 14.66 -8.77
CA PHE A 29 22.69 15.60 -9.66
C PHE A 29 22.35 15.35 -11.13
N LEU A 30 22.28 14.08 -11.55
CA LEU A 30 21.97 13.71 -12.92
C LEU A 30 20.53 14.11 -13.32
N ARG A 31 19.57 13.84 -12.43
CA ARG A 31 18.17 14.29 -12.62
C ARG A 31 18.07 15.79 -12.81
N GLU A 32 18.74 16.58 -11.97
CA GLU A 32 18.67 18.03 -12.00
C GLU A 32 19.30 18.57 -13.29
N LEU A 33 20.45 18.04 -13.72
CA LEU A 33 21.12 18.50 -14.95
C LEU A 33 20.31 18.11 -16.22
N VAL A 34 19.74 16.90 -16.25
CA VAL A 34 18.87 16.45 -17.34
C VAL A 34 17.58 17.28 -17.38
N SER A 35 17.00 17.61 -16.24
CA SER A 35 15.82 18.48 -16.17
C SER A 35 16.11 19.88 -16.70
N ASN A 36 17.27 20.46 -16.35
CA ASN A 36 17.69 21.75 -16.89
C ASN A 36 17.93 21.72 -18.40
N ALA A 37 18.49 20.63 -18.91
CA ALA A 37 18.69 20.41 -20.35
C ALA A 37 17.34 20.34 -21.09
N SER A 38 16.36 19.62 -20.51
CA SER A 38 14.99 19.57 -21.05
C SER A 38 14.34 20.96 -21.10
N ASP A 39 14.42 21.75 -20.01
CA ASP A 39 13.88 23.10 -19.94
C ASP A 39 14.54 24.04 -21.00
N ALA A 40 15.85 23.87 -21.24
CA ALA A 40 16.58 24.65 -22.24
C ALA A 40 16.10 24.35 -23.68
N ILE A 41 15.76 23.08 -23.96
CA ILE A 41 15.19 22.68 -25.27
C ILE A 41 13.75 23.21 -25.40
N ASP A 42 12.92 23.10 -24.35
CA ASP A 42 11.56 23.65 -24.34
C ASP A 42 11.60 25.14 -24.63
N LYS A 43 12.48 25.89 -23.96
CA LYS A 43 12.66 27.31 -24.18
C LYS A 43 13.05 27.63 -25.64
N TYR A 44 13.96 26.84 -26.23
CA TYR A 44 14.36 27.00 -27.63
C TYR A 44 13.19 26.74 -28.59
N TYR A 45 12.43 25.69 -28.37
CA TYR A 45 11.25 25.38 -29.18
C TYR A 45 10.24 26.52 -29.17
N TYR A 46 9.96 27.10 -28.00
CA TYR A 46 9.02 28.21 -27.85
C TYR A 46 9.53 29.52 -28.47
N GLU A 47 10.78 29.90 -28.22
CA GLU A 47 11.35 31.11 -28.77
C GLU A 47 11.47 31.04 -30.31
N SER A 48 11.67 29.87 -30.87
CA SER A 48 11.67 29.62 -32.29
C SER A 48 10.26 29.58 -32.92
N GLN A 49 9.19 29.78 -32.10
CA GLN A 49 7.78 29.66 -32.52
C GLN A 49 7.47 28.33 -33.24
N GLY A 50 8.10 27.24 -32.81
CA GLY A 50 7.94 25.90 -33.40
C GLY A 50 8.64 25.71 -34.75
N HIS A 51 9.48 26.65 -35.20
CA HIS A 51 10.25 26.54 -36.44
C HIS A 51 11.54 25.71 -36.27
N ALA A 52 11.99 25.46 -35.05
CA ALA A 52 13.12 24.59 -34.80
C ALA A 52 12.77 23.13 -35.16
N ASP A 53 13.73 22.45 -35.79
CA ASP A 53 13.56 21.03 -36.15
C ASP A 53 13.58 20.13 -34.92
N ALA A 54 12.40 19.69 -34.48
CA ALA A 54 12.25 18.83 -33.30
C ALA A 54 13.01 17.49 -33.39
N SER A 55 13.35 17.04 -34.61
CA SER A 55 14.13 15.81 -34.80
C SER A 55 15.60 15.92 -34.35
N GLN A 56 16.08 17.16 -34.17
CA GLN A 56 17.45 17.46 -33.72
C GLN A 56 17.55 17.68 -32.22
N PHE A 57 16.43 17.67 -31.51
CA PHE A 57 16.43 17.83 -30.06
C PHE A 57 16.88 16.55 -29.37
N GLU A 58 17.99 16.65 -28.62
CA GLU A 58 18.50 15.56 -27.81
C GLU A 58 19.24 16.06 -26.57
N ILE A 59 19.33 15.20 -25.59
CA ILE A 59 20.23 15.31 -24.46
C ILE A 59 21.23 14.16 -24.58
N ARG A 60 22.52 14.45 -24.47
CA ARG A 60 23.56 13.43 -24.64
C ARG A 60 24.40 13.29 -23.37
N ILE A 61 24.67 12.05 -22.98
CA ILE A 61 25.48 11.70 -21.80
C ILE A 61 26.70 10.96 -22.30
N GLU A 62 27.90 11.42 -21.93
CA GLU A 62 29.17 10.84 -22.37
C GLU A 62 30.12 10.65 -21.18
N PRO A 63 30.20 9.43 -20.60
CA PRO A 63 31.17 9.13 -19.58
C PRO A 63 32.57 8.91 -20.19
N ASN A 64 33.61 9.43 -19.54
CA ASN A 64 35.01 9.15 -19.89
C ASN A 64 35.77 8.69 -18.64
N LYS A 65 36.05 7.40 -18.59
CA LYS A 65 36.71 6.76 -17.44
C LYS A 65 38.17 7.20 -17.29
N GLU A 66 38.89 7.39 -18.42
CA GLU A 66 40.30 7.77 -18.41
C GLU A 66 40.49 9.19 -17.90
N ALA A 67 39.70 10.14 -18.40
CA ALA A 67 39.73 11.53 -17.96
C ALA A 67 38.98 11.75 -16.67
N ARG A 68 38.23 10.74 -16.17
CA ARG A 68 37.35 10.82 -15.00
C ARG A 68 36.31 11.93 -15.13
N THR A 69 35.76 12.10 -16.34
CA THR A 69 34.76 13.14 -16.65
C THR A 69 33.43 12.55 -17.06
N LEU A 70 32.34 13.22 -16.65
CA LEU A 70 30.99 12.96 -17.15
C LEU A 70 30.52 14.22 -17.89
N THR A 71 30.19 14.08 -19.17
CA THR A 71 29.70 15.17 -20.01
C THR A 71 28.21 15.02 -20.23
N ILE A 72 27.45 16.10 -20.03
CA ILE A 72 26.01 16.18 -20.30
C ILE A 72 25.82 17.37 -21.24
N SER A 73 25.25 17.14 -22.41
CA SER A 73 25.00 18.19 -23.41
C SER A 73 23.56 18.19 -23.89
N ASP A 74 23.05 19.38 -24.22
CA ASP A 74 21.74 19.62 -24.81
C ASP A 74 21.83 20.42 -26.10
N THR A 75 20.79 20.28 -26.91
CA THR A 75 20.59 21.07 -28.14
C THR A 75 19.61 22.23 -27.92
N GLY A 76 19.54 22.72 -26.69
CA GLY A 76 18.61 23.79 -26.29
C GLY A 76 19.05 25.19 -26.73
N ILE A 77 18.44 26.20 -26.11
CA ILE A 77 18.64 27.61 -26.48
C ILE A 77 20.07 28.10 -26.22
N GLY A 78 20.79 27.49 -25.27
CA GLY A 78 22.07 28.00 -24.79
C GLY A 78 21.95 29.33 -24.03
N MET A 79 23.11 29.97 -23.72
CA MET A 79 23.17 31.17 -22.90
C MET A 79 24.16 32.19 -23.49
N SER A 80 23.84 33.50 -23.42
CA SER A 80 24.79 34.58 -23.60
C SER A 80 25.71 34.73 -22.38
N LYS A 81 26.71 35.61 -22.47
CA LYS A 81 27.58 35.90 -21.32
C LYS A 81 26.80 36.44 -20.13
N GLU A 82 25.92 37.37 -20.37
CA GLU A 82 25.07 37.98 -19.33
C GLU A 82 24.14 36.94 -18.68
N GLU A 83 23.56 36.06 -19.51
CA GLU A 83 22.72 34.96 -19.00
C GLU A 83 23.52 33.95 -18.20
N LEU A 84 24.77 33.65 -18.53
CA LEU A 84 25.67 32.83 -17.73
C LEU A 84 25.94 33.46 -16.34
N GLU A 85 26.26 34.77 -16.32
CA GLU A 85 26.48 35.51 -15.07
C GLU A 85 25.19 35.54 -14.23
N GLU A 86 24.05 35.65 -14.86
CA GLU A 86 22.76 35.76 -14.20
C GLU A 86 22.26 34.39 -13.66
N ASN A 87 22.33 33.33 -14.49
CA ASN A 87 21.75 32.02 -14.16
C ASN A 87 22.70 31.12 -13.37
N LEU A 88 24.02 31.19 -13.60
CA LEU A 88 25.01 30.35 -12.90
C LEU A 88 25.83 31.13 -11.88
N GLY A 89 25.87 32.46 -11.97
CA GLY A 89 26.56 33.33 -11.01
C GLY A 89 25.67 33.83 -9.87
N THR A 90 24.34 33.66 -9.95
CA THR A 90 23.39 34.08 -8.92
C THR A 90 22.68 32.88 -8.31
N ILE A 91 22.98 32.56 -7.05
CA ILE A 91 22.37 31.43 -6.33
C ILE A 91 20.87 31.67 -6.13
N ALA A 92 20.06 30.61 -6.32
CA ALA A 92 18.60 30.61 -6.19
C ALA A 92 17.86 31.52 -7.18
N LYS A 93 18.45 31.80 -8.34
CA LYS A 93 17.78 32.45 -9.46
C LYS A 93 17.45 31.42 -10.53
N SER A 94 16.16 31.28 -10.87
CA SER A 94 15.71 30.36 -11.91
C SER A 94 15.31 31.10 -13.18
N GLY A 95 16.11 30.94 -14.25
CA GLY A 95 15.77 31.44 -15.58
C GLY A 95 14.53 30.75 -16.17
N SER A 96 14.30 29.49 -15.82
CA SER A 96 13.11 28.72 -16.22
C SER A 96 11.84 29.24 -15.56
N LEU A 97 11.88 29.66 -14.29
CA LEU A 97 10.73 30.27 -13.61
C LEU A 97 10.38 31.63 -14.19
N ALA A 98 11.39 32.49 -14.45
CA ALA A 98 11.18 33.77 -15.05
C ALA A 98 10.54 33.66 -16.45
N PHE A 99 10.98 32.71 -17.25
CA PHE A 99 10.39 32.37 -18.53
C PHE A 99 8.92 31.91 -18.42
N LYS A 100 8.60 31.07 -17.48
CA LYS A 100 7.22 30.61 -17.19
C LYS A 100 6.31 31.76 -16.81
N GLU A 101 6.77 32.72 -16.00
CA GLU A 101 6.00 33.90 -15.62
C GLU A 101 5.77 34.83 -16.80
N GLU A 102 6.75 34.96 -17.68
CA GLU A 102 6.63 35.76 -18.89
C GLU A 102 5.64 35.15 -19.89
N MET A 103 5.68 33.82 -20.06
CA MET A 103 4.73 33.11 -20.90
C MET A 103 3.30 33.23 -20.39
N LYS A 104 3.07 33.03 -19.08
CA LYS A 104 1.73 33.23 -18.46
C LYS A 104 1.16 34.64 -18.68
N LYS A 105 2.00 35.65 -18.81
CA LYS A 105 1.56 37.03 -19.10
C LYS A 105 1.21 37.26 -20.57
N LYS A 106 1.76 36.44 -21.48
CA LYS A 106 1.53 36.54 -22.94
C LYS A 106 0.35 35.68 -23.40
N GLU A 107 -0.06 34.69 -22.61
CA GLU A 107 -1.08 33.69 -22.98
C GLU A 107 -2.43 33.93 -22.27
N GLU A 108 -3.10 35.06 -22.53
CA GLU A 108 -4.54 35.15 -22.21
C GLU A 108 -5.42 34.31 -23.17
N ASP A 109 -4.87 33.71 -24.26
CA ASP A 109 -5.68 33.12 -25.35
C ASP A 109 -5.27 31.71 -25.85
N ASN A 110 -4.19 31.06 -25.37
CA ASN A 110 -3.81 29.71 -25.84
C ASN A 110 -3.42 28.78 -24.70
N ASN A 111 -4.16 27.70 -24.58
CA ASN A 111 -4.16 26.67 -23.53
C ASN A 111 -2.99 25.63 -23.67
N GLU A 112 -1.79 26.01 -24.08
CA GLU A 112 -0.63 25.11 -24.06
C GLU A 112 0.19 25.36 -22.79
N ASP A 113 -0.02 24.50 -21.79
CA ASP A 113 0.71 24.53 -20.53
C ASP A 113 2.20 24.20 -20.76
N VAL A 114 3.06 25.20 -20.62
CA VAL A 114 4.51 25.03 -20.71
C VAL A 114 5.00 24.28 -19.48
N ASP A 115 5.39 23.05 -19.69
CA ASP A 115 5.70 22.09 -18.63
C ASP A 115 7.17 22.23 -18.15
N ILE A 116 7.51 23.41 -17.59
CA ILE A 116 8.85 23.71 -17.09
C ILE A 116 9.10 22.98 -15.77
N ILE A 117 10.21 22.24 -15.71
CA ILE A 117 10.60 21.39 -14.60
C ILE A 117 11.39 22.18 -13.53
N GLY A 118 12.39 22.99 -13.94
CA GLY A 118 13.31 23.72 -13.05
C GLY A 118 12.73 25.01 -12.48
N GLN A 119 12.37 25.04 -11.20
CA GLN A 119 11.71 26.20 -10.56
C GLN A 119 12.54 26.91 -9.50
N PHE A 120 13.53 26.25 -8.88
CA PHE A 120 14.19 26.74 -7.66
C PHE A 120 15.53 27.45 -7.92
N GLY A 121 16.13 27.27 -9.10
CA GLY A 121 17.44 27.87 -9.43
C GLY A 121 18.61 27.34 -8.60
N VAL A 122 18.49 26.16 -8.06
CA VAL A 122 19.54 25.52 -7.23
C VAL A 122 19.99 24.17 -7.80
N GLY A 123 19.22 23.55 -8.69
CA GLY A 123 19.48 22.22 -9.23
C GLY A 123 20.86 22.08 -9.88
N PHE A 124 21.33 23.11 -10.59
CA PHE A 124 22.67 23.11 -11.20
C PHE A 124 23.79 22.85 -10.20
N TYR A 125 23.71 23.44 -9.01
CA TYR A 125 24.77 23.30 -7.99
C TYR A 125 24.88 21.91 -7.41
N SER A 126 23.89 21.04 -7.63
CA SER A 126 23.99 19.61 -7.27
C SER A 126 25.16 18.91 -7.96
N ALA A 127 25.64 19.43 -9.09
CA ALA A 127 26.83 18.96 -9.79
C ALA A 127 28.06 18.90 -8.86
N PHE A 128 28.22 19.87 -7.94
CA PHE A 128 29.34 19.91 -7.00
C PHE A 128 29.26 18.87 -5.87
N MET A 129 28.15 18.16 -5.75
CA MET A 129 28.06 17.01 -4.84
C MET A 129 29.01 15.88 -5.30
N VAL A 130 29.18 15.72 -6.63
CA VAL A 130 29.95 14.63 -7.25
C VAL A 130 31.20 15.10 -8.00
N ALA A 131 31.25 16.36 -8.42
CA ALA A 131 32.36 16.95 -9.17
C ALA A 131 33.28 17.80 -8.29
N LYS A 132 34.59 17.74 -8.55
CA LYS A 132 35.58 18.64 -7.98
C LYS A 132 35.69 19.96 -8.76
N ASP A 133 35.41 19.93 -10.07
CA ASP A 133 35.27 21.09 -10.92
C ASP A 133 34.19 20.87 -11.98
N VAL A 134 33.54 21.95 -12.39
CA VAL A 134 32.46 21.97 -13.38
C VAL A 134 32.79 22.99 -14.46
N ARG A 135 32.76 22.56 -15.72
CA ARG A 135 32.92 23.41 -16.90
C ARG A 135 31.62 23.43 -17.68
N VAL A 136 31.17 24.62 -18.05
CA VAL A 136 29.95 24.82 -18.85
C VAL A 136 30.32 25.58 -20.13
N ILE A 137 30.17 24.92 -21.27
CA ILE A 137 30.40 25.49 -22.59
C ILE A 137 29.04 25.74 -23.24
N THR A 138 28.74 26.98 -23.57
CA THR A 138 27.41 27.32 -24.09
C THR A 138 27.48 28.32 -25.22
N LYS A 139 26.52 28.18 -26.18
CA LYS A 139 26.30 29.08 -27.30
C LYS A 139 24.81 29.35 -27.43
N LYS A 140 24.44 30.64 -27.35
CA LYS A 140 23.03 31.00 -27.49
C LYS A 140 22.57 30.88 -28.95
N ALA A 141 21.35 30.37 -29.15
CA ALA A 141 20.73 30.27 -30.48
C ALA A 141 20.69 31.66 -31.16
N GLY A 142 21.10 31.69 -32.41
CA GLY A 142 21.20 32.94 -33.19
C GLY A 142 22.41 33.83 -32.89
N SER A 143 23.33 33.39 -31.99
CA SER A 143 24.60 34.11 -31.71
C SER A 143 25.77 33.39 -32.34
N ASP A 144 26.80 34.16 -32.74
CA ASP A 144 28.08 33.63 -33.20
C ASP A 144 29.07 33.42 -32.02
N GLU A 145 28.78 34.01 -30.86
CA GLU A 145 29.62 33.98 -29.67
C GLU A 145 29.31 32.78 -28.79
N ALA A 146 30.36 32.12 -28.28
CA ALA A 146 30.26 31.04 -27.31
C ALA A 146 31.16 31.37 -26.10
N TYR A 147 30.75 30.88 -24.96
CA TYR A 147 31.43 31.14 -23.69
C TYR A 147 31.63 29.86 -22.89
N GLU A 148 32.73 29.80 -22.16
CA GLU A 148 33.06 28.79 -21.18
C GLU A 148 33.01 29.39 -19.78
N TRP A 149 32.24 28.76 -18.90
CA TRP A 149 32.18 29.06 -17.48
C TRP A 149 32.85 27.92 -16.72
N VAL A 150 33.73 28.22 -15.77
CA VAL A 150 34.47 27.22 -15.00
C VAL A 150 34.42 27.57 -13.53
N SER A 151 34.14 26.57 -12.67
CA SER A 151 34.15 26.74 -11.22
C SER A 151 34.52 25.44 -10.53
N ALA A 152 35.29 25.57 -9.43
CA ALA A 152 35.52 24.50 -8.45
C ALA A 152 34.58 24.58 -7.23
N GLY A 153 33.51 25.37 -7.30
CA GLY A 153 32.51 25.57 -6.25
C GLY A 153 32.76 26.83 -5.42
N GLU A 154 33.26 26.70 -4.22
CA GLU A 154 33.29 27.77 -3.22
C GLU A 154 34.15 28.99 -3.59
N ASP A 155 35.12 28.87 -4.46
CA ASP A 155 36.09 29.93 -4.79
C ASP A 155 35.64 30.88 -5.90
N GLY A 156 34.41 30.74 -6.39
CA GLY A 156 33.84 31.56 -7.45
C GLY A 156 33.93 30.88 -8.83
N TYR A 157 33.82 31.68 -9.88
CA TYR A 157 33.83 31.20 -11.26
C TYR A 157 34.56 32.16 -12.21
N GLU A 158 34.97 31.61 -13.35
CA GLU A 158 35.57 32.37 -14.46
C GLU A 158 34.73 32.19 -15.72
N ILE A 159 34.61 33.26 -16.53
CA ILE A 159 33.95 33.19 -17.86
C ILE A 159 34.95 33.67 -18.91
N THR A 160 35.20 32.80 -19.90
CA THR A 160 36.09 33.08 -21.01
C THR A 160 35.38 32.81 -22.37
N PRO A 161 35.71 33.59 -23.44
CA PRO A 161 35.23 33.27 -24.78
C PRO A 161 35.80 31.92 -25.25
N CYS A 162 34.98 31.13 -25.92
CA CYS A 162 35.39 29.86 -26.49
C CYS A 162 34.76 29.63 -27.88
N THR A 163 34.94 28.45 -28.45
CA THR A 163 34.31 28.06 -29.72
C THR A 163 33.35 26.90 -29.49
N LYS A 164 32.13 27.01 -30.00
CA LYS A 164 31.13 25.95 -30.06
C LYS A 164 30.36 26.04 -31.38
N GLU A 165 30.26 24.96 -32.11
CA GLU A 165 29.68 24.95 -33.44
C GLU A 165 28.16 25.16 -33.38
N THR A 166 27.47 24.35 -32.58
CA THR A 166 26.01 24.35 -32.45
C THR A 166 25.54 25.13 -31.21
N ASN A 167 24.31 25.63 -31.23
CA ASN A 167 23.67 26.18 -30.03
C ASN A 167 23.42 25.07 -28.97
N GLY A 168 23.13 25.49 -27.75
CA GLY A 168 22.91 24.62 -26.62
C GLY A 168 24.03 24.69 -25.59
N THR A 169 23.97 23.82 -24.57
CA THR A 169 24.90 23.83 -23.45
C THR A 169 25.57 22.45 -23.28
N THR A 170 26.83 22.46 -22.95
CA THR A 170 27.63 21.27 -22.62
C THR A 170 28.21 21.44 -21.24
N ILE A 171 27.88 20.57 -20.30
CA ILE A 171 28.36 20.56 -18.93
C ILE A 171 29.34 19.40 -18.77
N ILE A 172 30.56 19.69 -18.35
CA ILE A 172 31.61 18.71 -18.14
C ILE A 172 31.92 18.69 -16.64
N LEU A 173 31.68 17.54 -16.01
CA LEU A 173 31.94 17.29 -14.59
C LEU A 173 33.24 16.52 -14.45
N THR A 174 34.24 17.06 -13.80
CA THR A 174 35.42 16.27 -13.36
C THR A 174 35.10 15.68 -11.99
N LEU A 175 34.90 14.37 -11.93
CA LEU A 175 34.43 13.71 -10.72
C LEU A 175 35.47 13.71 -9.61
N LYS A 176 34.99 13.78 -8.36
CA LYS A 176 35.79 13.63 -7.15
C LYS A 176 36.48 12.26 -7.12
N GLU A 177 37.59 12.16 -6.39
CA GLU A 177 38.24 10.87 -6.15
C GLU A 177 37.37 9.99 -5.25
N ASP A 178 37.46 8.68 -5.46
CA ASP A 178 36.75 7.72 -4.62
C ASP A 178 37.32 7.72 -3.21
N THR A 179 36.46 7.53 -2.24
CA THR A 179 36.82 7.39 -0.83
C THR A 179 36.38 6.01 -0.32
N ASP A 180 36.72 5.68 0.91
CA ASP A 180 36.25 4.42 1.53
C ASP A 180 34.71 4.39 1.71
N GLU A 181 34.08 5.56 1.84
CA GLU A 181 32.63 5.70 2.04
C GLU A 181 31.85 5.97 0.74
N GLU A 182 32.50 6.55 -0.28
CA GLU A 182 31.83 7.07 -1.48
C GLU A 182 32.58 6.69 -2.75
N LYS A 183 31.89 6.09 -3.71
CA LYS A 183 32.44 5.68 -5.01
C LYS A 183 31.92 6.58 -6.12
N TYR A 184 32.56 7.71 -6.37
CA TYR A 184 32.15 8.65 -7.42
C TYR A 184 32.36 8.08 -8.83
N SER A 185 33.33 7.16 -9.00
CA SER A 185 33.59 6.46 -10.28
C SER A 185 32.39 5.65 -10.77
N GLN A 186 31.43 5.27 -9.91
CA GLN A 186 30.20 4.58 -10.33
C GLN A 186 29.41 5.38 -11.37
N TYR A 187 29.43 6.71 -11.30
CA TYR A 187 28.76 7.60 -12.25
C TYR A 187 29.44 7.67 -13.63
N LEU A 188 30.48 6.89 -13.87
CA LEU A 188 31.09 6.66 -15.17
C LEU A 188 30.76 5.28 -15.73
N GLU A 189 30.04 4.45 -14.96
CA GLU A 189 29.62 3.14 -15.41
C GLU A 189 28.34 3.23 -16.24
N THR A 190 28.37 2.61 -17.43
CA THR A 190 27.24 2.61 -18.36
C THR A 190 25.95 2.07 -17.73
N TYR A 191 26.07 1.00 -16.93
CA TYR A 191 24.93 0.39 -16.26
C TYR A 191 24.30 1.37 -15.25
N GLU A 192 25.10 1.97 -14.38
CA GLU A 192 24.63 2.92 -13.37
C GLU A 192 23.91 4.11 -13.99
N LEU A 193 24.49 4.70 -15.06
CA LEU A 193 23.85 5.81 -15.76
C LEU A 193 22.51 5.42 -16.37
N LYS A 194 22.40 4.22 -16.95
CA LYS A 194 21.11 3.71 -17.47
C LYS A 194 20.07 3.57 -16.38
N GLU A 195 20.42 2.98 -15.24
CA GLU A 195 19.52 2.81 -14.11
C GLU A 195 19.06 4.16 -13.56
N LEU A 196 19.97 5.12 -13.40
CA LEU A 196 19.63 6.46 -12.93
C LEU A 196 18.69 7.21 -13.90
N ILE A 197 18.95 7.12 -15.22
CA ILE A 197 18.06 7.73 -16.22
C ILE A 197 16.69 7.05 -16.20
N LYS A 198 16.64 5.72 -16.15
CA LYS A 198 15.37 4.99 -16.04
C LYS A 198 14.61 5.37 -14.78
N LYS A 199 15.28 5.49 -13.65
CA LYS A 199 14.66 5.82 -12.37
C LYS A 199 14.11 7.25 -12.32
N TYR A 200 14.91 8.24 -12.73
CA TYR A 200 14.60 9.65 -12.46
C TYR A 200 14.13 10.45 -13.67
N SER A 201 14.48 10.05 -14.88
CA SER A 201 14.34 10.84 -16.10
C SER A 201 13.74 10.06 -17.27
N ASP A 202 13.14 8.89 -17.04
CA ASP A 202 12.60 8.02 -18.10
C ASP A 202 11.56 8.72 -18.98
N TYR A 203 10.81 9.66 -18.39
CA TYR A 203 9.71 10.34 -19.07
C TYR A 203 10.01 11.80 -19.45
N ILE A 204 11.29 12.17 -19.48
CA ILE A 204 11.71 13.41 -20.13
C ILE A 204 11.36 13.32 -21.62
N ARG A 205 10.70 14.35 -22.15
CA ARG A 205 10.11 14.34 -23.52
C ARG A 205 11.12 14.28 -24.66
N TYR A 206 12.39 14.54 -24.41
CA TYR A 206 13.46 14.49 -25.38
C TYR A 206 14.30 13.24 -25.22
N PRO A 207 14.84 12.67 -26.34
CA PRO A 207 15.70 11.49 -26.26
C PRO A 207 16.98 11.80 -25.49
N ILE A 208 17.25 10.97 -24.48
CA ILE A 208 18.50 10.97 -23.73
C ILE A 208 19.37 9.89 -24.32
N LYS A 209 20.43 10.28 -25.01
CA LYS A 209 21.29 9.37 -25.77
C LYS A 209 22.64 9.14 -25.10
N MET A 210 23.15 7.95 -25.28
CA MET A 210 24.49 7.58 -24.83
C MET A 210 25.10 6.54 -25.76
N ASN A 211 26.40 6.67 -26.06
CA ASN A 211 27.15 5.64 -26.74
C ASN A 211 27.42 4.47 -25.79
N VAL A 212 26.92 3.30 -26.14
CA VAL A 212 27.01 2.08 -25.32
C VAL A 212 27.80 1.02 -26.06
N GLU A 213 28.81 0.48 -25.40
CA GLU A 213 29.53 -0.70 -25.89
C GLU A 213 28.67 -1.95 -25.67
N THR A 214 28.30 -2.62 -26.74
CA THR A 214 27.56 -3.89 -26.73
C THR A 214 28.39 -4.99 -27.40
N GLN A 215 28.29 -6.19 -26.86
CA GLN A 215 28.92 -7.36 -27.53
C GLN A 215 27.91 -7.96 -28.50
N LYS A 216 28.21 -7.89 -29.79
CA LYS A 216 27.45 -8.58 -30.83
C LYS A 216 28.20 -9.78 -31.32
N MET A 217 27.45 -10.85 -31.62
CA MET A 217 28.00 -12.02 -32.25
C MET A 217 28.43 -11.67 -33.67
N LYS A 218 29.66 -12.02 -34.05
CA LYS A 218 30.17 -11.78 -35.41
C LYS A 218 29.34 -12.53 -36.43
N GLU A 219 28.98 -11.87 -37.53
CA GLU A 219 28.28 -12.48 -38.65
C GLU A 219 29.07 -13.72 -39.18
N GLY A 220 28.36 -14.83 -39.34
CA GLY A 220 28.95 -16.08 -39.83
C GLY A 220 29.51 -17.02 -38.75
N THR A 221 29.43 -16.68 -37.48
CA THR A 221 29.81 -17.58 -36.37
C THR A 221 28.62 -18.17 -35.62
N GLU A 222 27.40 -17.90 -36.10
CA GLU A 222 26.12 -18.29 -35.47
C GLU A 222 25.94 -19.80 -35.29
N GLU A 223 26.55 -20.61 -36.18
CA GLU A 223 26.49 -22.09 -36.14
C GLU A 223 27.76 -22.76 -35.56
N SER A 224 28.72 -21.98 -35.01
CA SER A 224 29.94 -22.54 -34.44
C SER A 224 29.77 -22.97 -32.99
N GLU A 225 30.46 -24.05 -32.56
CA GLU A 225 30.49 -24.49 -31.16
C GLU A 225 31.04 -23.42 -30.18
N LYS A 226 31.70 -22.38 -30.70
CA LYS A 226 32.22 -21.22 -29.98
C LYS A 226 31.96 -19.96 -30.80
N PRO A 227 30.81 -19.28 -30.58
CA PRO A 227 30.56 -18.02 -31.27
C PRO A 227 31.57 -16.94 -30.85
N GLU A 228 32.08 -16.20 -31.83
CA GLU A 228 32.94 -15.05 -31.58
C GLU A 228 32.09 -13.79 -31.41
N TYR A 229 32.47 -12.95 -30.43
CA TYR A 229 31.82 -11.68 -30.17
C TYR A 229 32.74 -10.52 -30.51
N GLU A 230 32.18 -9.46 -31.05
CA GLU A 230 32.85 -8.19 -31.24
C GLU A 230 32.17 -7.08 -30.45
N THR A 231 32.97 -6.13 -29.94
CA THR A 231 32.45 -4.96 -29.26
C THR A 231 32.03 -3.91 -30.30
N VAL A 232 30.77 -3.56 -30.32
CA VAL A 232 30.18 -2.53 -31.16
C VAL A 232 29.69 -1.38 -30.29
N VAL A 233 30.01 -0.15 -30.69
CA VAL A 233 29.49 1.05 -30.05
C VAL A 233 28.16 1.42 -30.72
N GLU A 234 27.10 1.46 -29.95
CA GLU A 234 25.77 1.83 -30.42
C GLU A 234 25.29 3.12 -29.73
N ASP A 235 24.73 4.03 -30.52
CA ASP A 235 24.05 5.23 -30.00
C ASP A 235 22.63 4.83 -29.51
N GLN A 236 22.46 4.67 -28.19
CA GLN A 236 21.22 4.19 -27.60
C GLN A 236 20.45 5.33 -26.97
N THR A 237 19.12 5.36 -27.18
CA THR A 237 18.19 6.17 -26.42
C THR A 237 17.85 5.44 -25.12
N LEU A 238 18.10 6.09 -23.98
CA LEU A 238 17.99 5.48 -22.66
C LEU A 238 16.60 5.58 -22.04
N ASN A 239 15.85 6.63 -22.41
CA ASN A 239 14.55 6.94 -21.81
C ASN A 239 13.36 6.60 -22.72
N SER A 240 12.20 6.44 -22.13
CA SER A 240 10.95 6.09 -22.82
C SER A 240 10.20 7.29 -23.37
N MET A 241 10.49 8.50 -22.93
CA MET A 241 9.95 9.81 -23.32
C MET A 241 8.45 10.00 -23.05
N VAL A 242 7.58 9.06 -23.46
CA VAL A 242 6.14 9.18 -23.33
C VAL A 242 5.62 8.25 -22.25
N PRO A 243 5.19 8.78 -21.09
CA PRO A 243 4.67 7.97 -20.03
C PRO A 243 3.33 7.33 -20.41
N LEU A 244 3.19 6.03 -20.05
CA LEU A 244 1.98 5.26 -20.35
C LEU A 244 0.70 5.97 -19.85
N TRP A 245 0.76 6.56 -18.66
CA TRP A 245 -0.39 7.23 -18.03
C TRP A 245 -0.80 8.57 -18.65
N LYS A 246 0.04 9.18 -19.51
CA LYS A 246 -0.31 10.37 -20.29
C LYS A 246 -0.89 10.02 -21.67
N ARG A 247 -0.82 8.76 -22.10
CA ARG A 247 -1.39 8.31 -23.37
C ARG A 247 -2.93 8.22 -23.29
N GLN A 248 -3.60 8.37 -24.42
CA GLN A 248 -5.04 8.17 -24.50
C GLN A 248 -5.40 6.72 -24.14
N LYS A 249 -6.25 6.51 -23.13
CA LYS A 249 -6.64 5.19 -22.63
C LYS A 249 -7.13 4.24 -23.70
N SER A 250 -7.89 4.76 -24.69
CA SER A 250 -8.42 3.95 -25.80
C SER A 250 -7.35 3.42 -26.77
N LYS A 251 -6.10 3.87 -26.63
CA LYS A 251 -4.96 3.44 -27.46
C LYS A 251 -3.97 2.57 -26.70
N ILE A 252 -4.25 2.27 -25.43
CA ILE A 252 -3.40 1.41 -24.59
C ILE A 252 -4.09 0.06 -24.49
N THR A 253 -3.36 -1.01 -24.79
CA THR A 253 -3.88 -2.37 -24.68
C THR A 253 -3.71 -2.91 -23.26
N ASP A 254 -4.46 -3.96 -22.92
CA ASP A 254 -4.32 -4.61 -21.61
C ASP A 254 -2.92 -5.23 -21.44
N GLU A 255 -2.32 -5.73 -22.54
CA GLU A 255 -0.96 -6.26 -22.55
C GLU A 255 0.08 -5.17 -22.22
N GLU A 256 -0.09 -3.95 -22.74
CA GLU A 256 0.81 -2.82 -22.41
C GLU A 256 0.69 -2.43 -20.92
N TYR A 257 -0.53 -2.41 -20.36
CA TYR A 257 -0.72 -2.17 -18.93
C TYR A 257 -0.09 -3.26 -18.07
N ASN A 258 -0.30 -4.53 -18.43
CA ASN A 258 0.22 -5.68 -17.71
C ASN A 258 1.74 -5.75 -17.77
N GLN A 259 2.33 -5.47 -18.95
CA GLN A 259 3.77 -5.43 -19.10
C GLN A 259 4.39 -4.30 -18.29
N PHE A 260 3.80 -3.12 -18.33
CA PHE A 260 4.25 -1.99 -17.50
C PHE A 260 4.24 -2.35 -16.00
N TYR A 261 3.15 -2.99 -15.53
CA TYR A 261 3.05 -3.43 -14.15
C TYR A 261 4.19 -4.39 -13.77
N LYS A 262 4.41 -5.42 -14.58
CA LYS A 262 5.45 -6.44 -14.33
C LYS A 262 6.85 -5.85 -14.31
N ASP A 263 7.17 -5.00 -15.27
CA ASP A 263 8.49 -4.39 -15.39
C ASP A 263 8.76 -3.35 -14.29
N HIS A 264 7.72 -2.60 -13.88
CA HIS A 264 7.87 -1.47 -12.98
C HIS A 264 7.76 -1.84 -11.49
N PHE A 265 6.96 -2.86 -11.18
CA PHE A 265 6.76 -3.32 -9.80
C PHE A 265 7.39 -4.70 -9.52
N TYR A 266 8.17 -5.22 -10.48
CA TYR A 266 8.91 -6.48 -10.37
C TYR A 266 8.01 -7.66 -10.00
N ASP A 267 6.80 -7.69 -10.54
CA ASP A 267 5.86 -8.79 -10.41
C ASP A 267 5.90 -9.68 -11.66
N TYR A 268 5.76 -10.99 -11.49
CA TYR A 268 5.77 -11.94 -12.60
C TYR A 268 4.36 -12.28 -13.12
N GLN A 269 3.34 -11.90 -12.36
CA GLN A 269 1.93 -12.14 -12.70
C GLN A 269 1.28 -10.86 -13.22
N ASP A 270 0.22 -11.04 -14.01
CA ASP A 270 -0.61 -9.92 -14.42
C ASP A 270 -1.40 -9.39 -13.22
N PRO A 271 -1.65 -8.09 -13.13
CA PRO A 271 -2.49 -7.53 -12.09
C PRO A 271 -3.93 -7.98 -12.26
N GLN A 272 -4.64 -8.15 -11.17
CA GLN A 272 -6.06 -8.50 -11.22
C GLN A 272 -6.92 -7.36 -11.77
N LYS A 273 -6.52 -6.11 -11.50
CA LYS A 273 -7.25 -4.93 -11.95
C LYS A 273 -6.33 -3.77 -12.25
N VAL A 274 -6.58 -3.10 -13.37
CA VAL A 274 -5.97 -1.83 -13.75
C VAL A 274 -6.97 -0.70 -13.55
N ILE A 275 -6.54 0.39 -12.91
CA ILE A 275 -7.34 1.59 -12.65
C ILE A 275 -6.57 2.80 -13.16
N HIS A 276 -6.89 3.27 -14.36
CA HIS A 276 -6.28 4.43 -14.97
C HIS A 276 -7.30 5.57 -15.04
N PHE A 277 -7.01 6.73 -14.43
CA PHE A 277 -7.92 7.87 -14.44
C PHE A 277 -7.17 9.21 -14.29
N SER A 278 -7.79 10.26 -14.77
CA SER A 278 -7.32 11.64 -14.62
C SER A 278 -8.39 12.47 -13.93
N VAL A 279 -7.96 13.43 -13.17
CA VAL A 279 -8.80 14.41 -12.48
C VAL A 279 -8.34 15.80 -12.87
N GLU A 280 -9.26 16.64 -13.30
CA GLU A 280 -9.04 18.05 -13.62
C GLU A 280 -9.73 18.93 -12.57
N GLY A 281 -9.16 20.08 -12.25
CA GLY A 281 -9.71 21.04 -11.29
C GLY A 281 -8.62 21.79 -10.52
N ASN A 282 -8.93 22.22 -9.29
CA ASN A 282 -7.98 22.94 -8.42
C ASN A 282 -6.74 22.10 -8.06
N THR A 283 -6.82 20.80 -8.19
CA THR A 283 -5.71 19.85 -8.07
C THR A 283 -5.88 18.84 -9.19
N SER A 284 -5.06 18.98 -10.22
CA SER A 284 -5.06 18.10 -11.39
C SER A 284 -4.03 17.02 -11.23
N PHE A 285 -4.41 15.78 -11.53
CA PHE A 285 -3.48 14.66 -11.51
C PHE A 285 -3.98 13.49 -12.37
N THR A 286 -3.04 12.65 -12.78
CA THR A 286 -3.32 11.36 -13.40
C THR A 286 -2.81 10.26 -12.51
N ALA A 287 -3.59 9.20 -12.36
CA ALA A 287 -3.20 8.02 -11.60
C ALA A 287 -3.34 6.76 -12.46
N LEU A 288 -2.32 5.92 -12.39
CA LEU A 288 -2.31 4.56 -12.93
C LEU A 288 -2.05 3.59 -11.79
N LEU A 289 -3.11 2.92 -11.36
CA LEU A 289 -3.11 2.05 -10.18
C LEU A 289 -3.38 0.61 -10.58
N TYR A 290 -2.84 -0.31 -9.81
CA TYR A 290 -2.96 -1.75 -10.00
C TYR A 290 -3.37 -2.44 -8.70
N ILE A 291 -4.29 -3.38 -8.80
CA ILE A 291 -4.57 -4.35 -7.75
C ILE A 291 -3.83 -5.63 -8.13
N PRO A 292 -2.84 -6.08 -7.34
CA PRO A 292 -2.15 -7.35 -7.58
C PRO A 292 -3.11 -8.54 -7.60
N SER A 293 -2.71 -9.63 -8.25
CA SER A 293 -3.48 -10.89 -8.25
C SER A 293 -3.21 -11.77 -7.03
N HIS A 294 -2.20 -11.44 -6.23
CA HIS A 294 -1.78 -12.18 -5.04
C HIS A 294 -1.10 -11.26 -4.02
N LEU A 295 -1.02 -11.71 -2.78
CA LEU A 295 -0.31 -10.98 -1.72
C LEU A 295 1.18 -10.87 -2.04
N PRO A 296 1.75 -9.65 -2.06
CA PRO A 296 3.19 -9.47 -2.20
C PRO A 296 3.98 -10.16 -1.07
N GLN A 297 5.17 -10.65 -1.38
CA GLN A 297 6.04 -11.27 -0.38
C GLN A 297 6.34 -10.28 0.77
N GLY A 298 6.20 -10.73 2.01
CA GLY A 298 6.45 -9.90 3.19
C GLY A 298 5.38 -8.82 3.45
N PHE A 299 4.21 -8.91 2.84
CA PHE A 299 3.14 -7.90 2.92
C PHE A 299 2.76 -7.48 4.35
N TYR A 300 2.77 -8.41 5.29
CA TYR A 300 2.48 -8.16 6.71
C TYR A 300 3.74 -7.91 7.57
N SER A 301 4.93 -7.88 6.98
CA SER A 301 6.15 -7.55 7.69
C SER A 301 6.23 -6.04 8.02
N GLN A 302 7.04 -5.69 9.02
CA GLN A 302 7.31 -4.29 9.36
C GLN A 302 8.12 -3.56 8.28
N ASP A 303 8.86 -4.30 7.45
CA ASP A 303 9.68 -3.75 6.37
C ASP A 303 8.89 -3.45 5.10
N TYR A 304 7.63 -3.91 5.01
CA TYR A 304 6.79 -3.63 3.84
C TYR A 304 6.40 -2.16 3.79
N LYS A 305 6.89 -1.48 2.76
CA LYS A 305 6.58 -0.06 2.51
C LYS A 305 5.35 0.04 1.62
N LYS A 306 4.28 0.61 2.17
CA LYS A 306 3.10 0.99 1.38
C LYS A 306 3.39 2.28 0.62
N GLY A 307 2.58 2.61 -0.34
CA GLY A 307 2.59 3.89 -1.02
C GLY A 307 2.62 3.75 -2.53
N LEU A 308 2.34 4.87 -3.18
CA LEU A 308 2.36 4.99 -4.63
C LEU A 308 3.62 5.76 -5.04
N GLN A 309 4.13 5.45 -6.22
CA GLN A 309 5.16 6.28 -6.82
C GLN A 309 4.57 7.66 -7.14
N LEU A 310 5.32 8.69 -6.83
CA LEU A 310 4.90 10.06 -7.07
C LEU A 310 5.78 10.69 -8.13
N TYR A 311 5.10 11.23 -9.14
CA TYR A 311 5.69 12.03 -10.20
C TYR A 311 5.14 13.46 -10.14
N CYS A 312 5.97 14.42 -10.51
CA CYS A 312 5.57 15.78 -10.74
C CYS A 312 6.01 16.19 -12.16
N ARG A 313 5.06 16.42 -13.05
CA ARG A 313 5.31 16.75 -14.46
C ARG A 313 6.16 15.69 -15.20
N GLY A 314 5.94 14.43 -14.89
CA GLY A 314 6.69 13.32 -15.48
C GLY A 314 8.08 13.08 -14.88
N VAL A 315 8.50 13.88 -13.89
CA VAL A 315 9.74 13.67 -13.13
C VAL A 315 9.44 12.87 -11.87
N PHE A 316 10.20 11.82 -11.63
CA PHE A 316 10.09 11.00 -10.44
C PHE A 316 10.49 11.77 -9.17
N ILE A 317 9.66 11.69 -8.15
CA ILE A 317 9.85 12.37 -6.87
C ILE A 317 10.20 11.35 -5.76
N MET A 318 9.35 10.35 -5.56
CA MET A 318 9.57 9.32 -4.54
C MET A 318 8.85 8.01 -4.89
N ASP A 319 9.35 6.91 -4.35
CA ASP A 319 8.86 5.57 -4.62
C ASP A 319 7.65 5.17 -3.76
N HIS A 320 7.57 5.71 -2.55
CA HIS A 320 6.55 5.36 -1.56
C HIS A 320 5.94 6.62 -0.94
N ALA A 321 4.99 7.26 -1.64
CA ALA A 321 4.17 8.33 -1.06
C ALA A 321 3.09 7.69 -0.17
N GLU A 322 3.44 7.43 1.09
CA GLU A 322 2.60 6.68 2.05
C GLU A 322 1.28 7.39 2.34
N GLU A 323 1.25 8.72 2.26
CA GLU A 323 0.07 9.55 2.51
C GLU A 323 -1.01 9.40 1.44
N LEU A 324 -0.68 8.86 0.27
CA LEU A 324 -1.62 8.66 -0.83
C LEU A 324 -2.54 7.45 -0.65
N LEU A 325 -2.20 6.53 0.26
CA LEU A 325 -2.98 5.32 0.51
C LEU A 325 -3.24 5.11 2.01
N PRO A 326 -4.48 4.86 2.43
CA PRO A 326 -4.76 4.36 3.77
C PRO A 326 -4.22 2.93 3.93
N ASP A 327 -4.02 2.49 5.17
CA ASP A 327 -3.50 1.14 5.46
C ASP A 327 -4.42 0.02 4.94
N SER A 328 -5.72 0.28 4.89
CA SER A 328 -6.71 -0.65 4.33
C SER A 328 -6.54 -0.91 2.82
N LEU A 329 -5.87 -0.02 2.10
CA LEU A 329 -5.59 -0.13 0.67
C LEU A 329 -4.09 -0.28 0.37
N ARG A 330 -3.28 -0.68 1.35
CA ARG A 330 -1.82 -0.82 1.22
C ARG A 330 -1.37 -1.81 0.14
N PHE A 331 -2.27 -2.66 -0.34
CA PHE A 331 -2.01 -3.61 -1.44
C PHE A 331 -1.98 -2.94 -2.81
N VAL A 332 -2.54 -1.73 -2.95
CA VAL A 332 -2.57 -1.03 -4.24
C VAL A 332 -1.16 -0.61 -4.62
N LYS A 333 -0.76 -0.97 -5.83
CA LYS A 333 0.48 -0.51 -6.48
C LYS A 333 0.15 0.53 -7.53
N GLY A 334 1.14 1.29 -7.96
CA GLY A 334 0.92 2.25 -9.03
C GLY A 334 1.61 3.58 -8.79
N LEU A 335 1.17 4.56 -9.55
CA LEU A 335 1.76 5.89 -9.54
C LEU A 335 0.70 7.00 -9.65
N VAL A 336 1.14 8.18 -9.24
CA VAL A 336 0.41 9.44 -9.38
C VAL A 336 1.34 10.48 -10.01
N ASP A 337 0.88 11.15 -11.03
CA ASP A 337 1.56 12.30 -11.65
C ASP A 337 0.68 13.54 -11.52
N SER A 338 1.18 14.56 -10.81
CA SER A 338 0.47 15.84 -10.61
C SER A 338 1.36 17.01 -10.89
N GLN A 339 0.80 18.01 -11.58
CA GLN A 339 1.50 19.26 -11.91
C GLN A 339 1.45 20.30 -10.78
N ASP A 340 0.51 20.14 -9.86
CA ASP A 340 0.14 21.16 -8.87
C ASP A 340 0.80 20.96 -7.49
N LEU A 341 1.66 19.93 -7.34
CA LEU A 341 2.29 19.62 -6.07
C LEU A 341 3.33 20.67 -5.66
N SER A 342 3.23 21.12 -4.41
CA SER A 342 4.23 21.97 -3.78
C SER A 342 5.40 21.12 -3.29
N LEU A 343 6.47 21.08 -4.06
CA LEU A 343 7.69 20.37 -3.72
C LEU A 343 8.61 21.25 -2.88
N ASN A 344 9.39 20.66 -1.97
CA ASN A 344 10.53 21.34 -1.37
C ASN A 344 11.64 21.57 -2.41
N ILE A 345 12.68 22.29 -2.02
CA ILE A 345 13.80 22.63 -2.92
C ILE A 345 14.49 21.39 -3.48
N SER A 346 14.66 20.33 -2.67
CA SER A 346 15.28 19.06 -3.12
C SER A 346 14.35 18.16 -3.93
N ARG A 347 13.06 18.45 -3.95
CA ARG A 347 12.01 17.58 -4.50
C ARG A 347 11.99 16.15 -3.92
N GLU A 348 12.62 15.93 -2.77
CA GLU A 348 12.65 14.64 -2.09
C GLU A 348 11.60 14.53 -0.99
N MET A 349 11.06 15.66 -0.54
CA MET A 349 10.03 15.71 0.50
C MET A 349 8.88 16.62 0.07
N LEU A 350 7.68 16.17 0.36
CA LEU A 350 6.47 16.97 0.25
C LEU A 350 6.32 17.80 1.53
N GLN A 351 6.06 19.08 1.39
CA GLN A 351 5.56 19.84 2.52
C GLN A 351 4.13 19.34 2.80
N HIS A 352 3.72 19.22 4.08
CA HIS A 352 2.38 18.78 4.49
C HIS A 352 1.31 19.46 3.64
N ASP A 353 0.94 18.81 2.53
CA ASP A 353 0.18 19.48 1.50
C ASP A 353 -1.28 19.07 1.60
N HIS A 354 -2.14 20.07 1.70
CA HIS A 354 -3.57 19.88 1.58
C HIS A 354 -3.94 19.18 0.25
N GLN A 355 -3.16 19.41 -0.82
CA GLN A 355 -3.32 18.79 -2.12
C GLN A 355 -3.11 17.26 -2.07
N LEU A 356 -2.11 16.76 -1.33
CA LEU A 356 -1.91 15.32 -1.16
C LEU A 356 -3.11 14.64 -0.51
N LYS A 357 -3.68 15.25 0.53
CA LYS A 357 -4.88 14.73 1.18
C LYS A 357 -6.08 14.70 0.23
N LEU A 358 -6.23 15.69 -0.63
CA LEU A 358 -7.28 15.71 -1.65
C LEU A 358 -7.07 14.61 -2.69
N ILE A 359 -5.83 14.41 -3.15
CA ILE A 359 -5.47 13.33 -4.08
C ILE A 359 -5.75 11.97 -3.42
N ALA A 360 -5.27 11.75 -2.20
CA ALA A 360 -5.49 10.51 -1.43
C ALA A 360 -6.97 10.16 -1.28
N GLY A 361 -7.81 11.13 -0.89
CA GLY A 361 -9.25 10.91 -0.77
C GLY A 361 -9.94 10.56 -2.10
N ARG A 362 -9.45 11.11 -3.23
CA ARG A 362 -9.97 10.77 -4.56
C ARG A 362 -9.51 9.39 -5.01
N ILE A 363 -8.27 9.01 -4.70
CA ILE A 363 -7.73 7.67 -4.96
C ILE A 363 -8.51 6.62 -4.16
N GLU A 364 -8.65 6.81 -2.85
CA GLU A 364 -9.41 5.92 -1.97
C GLU A 364 -10.81 5.69 -2.52
N LYS A 365 -11.54 6.78 -2.79
CA LYS A 365 -12.90 6.69 -3.36
C LYS A 365 -12.93 5.96 -4.69
N LYS A 366 -11.94 6.20 -5.57
CA LYS A 366 -11.89 5.55 -6.89
C LYS A 366 -11.63 4.05 -6.76
N VAL A 367 -10.67 3.64 -5.91
CA VAL A 367 -10.36 2.23 -5.67
C VAL A 367 -11.57 1.50 -5.08
N LEU A 368 -12.19 2.04 -4.03
CA LEU A 368 -13.38 1.43 -3.42
C LEU A 368 -14.55 1.30 -4.40
N ASN A 369 -14.77 2.30 -5.25
CA ASN A 369 -15.78 2.23 -6.30
C ASN A 369 -15.47 1.15 -7.34
N GLU A 370 -14.19 0.96 -7.73
CA GLU A 370 -13.82 -0.10 -8.67
C GLU A 370 -13.96 -1.49 -8.03
N LEU A 371 -13.66 -1.63 -6.74
CA LEU A 371 -13.94 -2.87 -5.99
C LEU A 371 -15.45 -3.15 -5.94
N GLY A 372 -16.27 -2.14 -5.67
CA GLY A 372 -17.73 -2.26 -5.72
C GLY A 372 -18.27 -2.63 -7.12
N ASN A 373 -17.68 -2.07 -8.19
CA ASN A 373 -18.00 -2.43 -9.55
C ASN A 373 -17.62 -3.89 -9.86
N MET A 374 -16.47 -4.35 -9.37
CA MET A 374 -16.02 -5.73 -9.53
C MET A 374 -16.96 -6.69 -8.77
N LEU A 375 -17.31 -6.39 -7.53
CA LEU A 375 -18.29 -7.14 -6.74
C LEU A 375 -19.64 -7.31 -7.45
N ALA A 376 -20.12 -6.24 -8.12
CA ALA A 376 -21.41 -6.22 -8.76
C ALA A 376 -21.42 -6.89 -10.16
N LYS A 377 -20.30 -6.85 -10.91
CA LYS A 377 -20.25 -7.25 -12.32
C LYS A 377 -19.43 -8.53 -12.56
N ASP A 378 -18.49 -8.84 -11.69
CA ASP A 378 -17.59 -9.99 -11.81
C ASP A 378 -17.32 -10.56 -10.42
N ARG A 379 -18.32 -11.28 -9.91
CA ARG A 379 -18.30 -11.85 -8.56
C ARG A 379 -17.13 -12.81 -8.34
N GLU A 380 -16.80 -13.62 -9.33
CA GLU A 380 -15.71 -14.59 -9.23
C GLU A 380 -14.36 -13.90 -9.07
N ALA A 381 -14.11 -12.87 -9.87
CA ALA A 381 -12.90 -12.07 -9.73
C ALA A 381 -12.85 -11.37 -8.36
N TYR A 382 -13.99 -10.85 -7.87
CA TYR A 382 -14.05 -10.21 -6.57
C TYR A 382 -13.80 -11.19 -5.42
N GLU A 383 -14.31 -12.40 -5.48
CA GLU A 383 -14.06 -13.43 -4.46
C GLU A 383 -12.57 -13.80 -4.39
N LYS A 384 -11.90 -13.98 -5.54
CA LYS A 384 -10.44 -14.17 -5.59
C LYS A 384 -9.65 -12.98 -4.98
N PHE A 385 -10.08 -11.76 -5.28
CA PHE A 385 -9.53 -10.57 -4.65
C PHE A 385 -9.73 -10.59 -3.12
N PHE A 386 -10.93 -10.95 -2.68
CA PHE A 386 -11.29 -10.95 -1.27
C PHE A 386 -10.56 -12.04 -0.48
N GLU A 387 -10.27 -13.20 -1.08
CA GLU A 387 -9.44 -14.26 -0.48
C GLU A 387 -8.03 -13.76 -0.16
N GLU A 388 -7.44 -12.91 -1.03
CA GLU A 388 -6.09 -12.36 -0.84
C GLU A 388 -6.08 -11.11 0.06
N PHE A 389 -7.00 -10.18 -0.15
CA PHE A 389 -6.96 -8.83 0.43
C PHE A 389 -8.16 -8.49 1.33
N GLY A 390 -9.09 -9.42 1.55
CA GLY A 390 -10.30 -9.18 2.35
C GLY A 390 -10.01 -8.73 3.77
N VAL A 391 -8.97 -9.29 4.38
CA VAL A 391 -8.51 -8.89 5.73
C VAL A 391 -8.15 -7.39 5.78
N ASN A 392 -7.58 -6.84 4.70
CA ASN A 392 -7.26 -5.42 4.64
C ASN A 392 -8.51 -4.53 4.62
N LEU A 393 -9.55 -4.95 3.88
CA LEU A 393 -10.84 -4.24 3.90
C LEU A 393 -11.52 -4.33 5.27
N LYS A 394 -11.41 -5.48 5.94
CA LYS A 394 -11.88 -5.69 7.32
C LYS A 394 -11.16 -4.75 8.30
N PHE A 395 -9.85 -4.59 8.17
CA PHE A 395 -9.10 -3.58 8.92
C PHE A 395 -9.57 -2.15 8.61
N GLY A 396 -10.01 -1.87 7.37
CA GLY A 396 -10.59 -0.57 7.01
C GLY A 396 -11.83 -0.19 7.81
N VAL A 397 -12.63 -1.19 8.22
CA VAL A 397 -13.77 -0.98 9.13
C VAL A 397 -13.31 -0.66 10.54
N TYR A 398 -12.29 -1.38 11.03
CA TYR A 398 -11.82 -1.27 12.42
C TYR A 398 -10.95 -0.03 12.65
N ASN A 399 -10.15 0.35 11.67
CA ASN A 399 -9.26 1.49 11.74
C ASN A 399 -10.04 2.80 12.02
N ASN A 400 -9.33 3.80 12.54
CA ASN A 400 -9.90 5.13 12.82
C ASN A 400 -11.15 5.06 13.71
N TYR A 401 -11.15 4.10 14.68
CA TYR A 401 -12.27 3.88 15.61
C TYR A 401 -13.62 3.69 14.90
N GLY A 402 -13.63 3.09 13.72
CA GLY A 402 -14.83 2.80 12.95
C GLY A 402 -15.47 3.99 12.25
N MET A 403 -14.80 5.14 12.17
CA MET A 403 -15.35 6.33 11.50
C MET A 403 -15.56 6.11 9.99
N ASP A 404 -14.78 5.22 9.39
CA ASP A 404 -14.82 4.92 7.96
C ASP A 404 -15.61 3.64 7.61
N LYS A 405 -16.25 3.00 8.58
CA LYS A 405 -16.94 1.71 8.41
C LYS A 405 -17.93 1.66 7.24
N GLU A 406 -18.65 2.76 7.01
CA GLU A 406 -19.64 2.84 5.92
C GLU A 406 -19.02 2.74 4.53
N LYS A 407 -17.71 3.08 4.38
CA LYS A 407 -17.00 2.95 3.11
C LYS A 407 -16.74 1.49 2.74
N PHE A 408 -16.60 0.60 3.74
CA PHE A 408 -16.14 -0.77 3.57
C PHE A 408 -17.22 -1.83 3.76
N GLN A 409 -18.24 -1.58 4.60
CA GLN A 409 -19.21 -2.58 5.03
C GLN A 409 -19.91 -3.33 3.87
N ASP A 410 -20.18 -2.65 2.75
CA ASP A 410 -20.84 -3.23 1.58
C ASP A 410 -19.88 -4.03 0.68
N LEU A 411 -18.56 -3.96 0.95
CA LEU A 411 -17.52 -4.69 0.26
C LEU A 411 -17.10 -5.99 0.98
N LEU A 412 -17.56 -6.20 2.22
CA LEU A 412 -17.18 -7.36 3.00
C LEU A 412 -17.95 -8.60 2.58
N LEU A 413 -17.24 -9.72 2.56
CA LEU A 413 -17.82 -11.05 2.32
C LEU A 413 -17.65 -11.93 3.55
N PHE A 414 -18.69 -12.71 3.84
CA PHE A 414 -18.71 -13.70 4.90
C PHE A 414 -19.33 -15.00 4.37
N TYR A 415 -18.86 -16.14 4.87
CA TYR A 415 -19.42 -17.43 4.43
C TYR A 415 -20.81 -17.66 5.02
N SER A 416 -21.77 -18.02 4.20
CA SER A 416 -23.16 -18.26 4.60
C SER A 416 -23.43 -19.74 4.88
N SER A 417 -24.03 -20.05 6.02
CA SER A 417 -24.51 -21.39 6.35
C SER A 417 -25.57 -21.91 5.37
N ARG A 418 -26.37 -21.00 4.80
CA ARG A 418 -27.49 -21.30 3.90
C ARG A 418 -27.03 -21.44 2.45
N GLU A 419 -26.29 -20.44 1.96
CA GLU A 419 -25.84 -20.38 0.56
C GLU A 419 -24.61 -21.26 0.28
N LYS A 420 -23.89 -21.69 1.33
CA LYS A 420 -22.64 -22.46 1.25
C LYS A 420 -21.57 -21.81 0.38
N LYS A 421 -21.51 -20.47 0.42
CA LYS A 421 -20.58 -19.62 -0.29
C LYS A 421 -20.45 -18.26 0.41
N TYR A 422 -19.53 -17.44 -0.07
CA TYR A 422 -19.37 -16.07 0.38
C TYR A 422 -20.59 -15.20 -0.03
N VAL A 423 -21.09 -14.39 0.89
CA VAL A 423 -22.21 -13.45 0.70
C VAL A 423 -21.86 -12.09 1.31
N THR A 424 -22.47 -11.03 0.77
CA THR A 424 -22.41 -9.70 1.38
C THR A 424 -23.43 -9.58 2.52
N LEU A 425 -23.26 -8.59 3.38
CA LEU A 425 -24.26 -8.26 4.41
C LEU A 425 -25.61 -7.88 3.78
N SER A 426 -25.61 -7.21 2.62
CA SER A 426 -26.82 -6.87 1.89
C SER A 426 -27.58 -8.09 1.39
N GLU A 427 -26.85 -9.09 0.86
CA GLU A 427 -27.44 -10.37 0.41
C GLU A 427 -28.05 -11.13 1.58
N TYR A 428 -27.36 -11.20 2.72
CA TYR A 428 -27.88 -11.80 3.95
C TYR A 428 -29.20 -11.15 4.39
N VAL A 429 -29.19 -9.81 4.56
CA VAL A 429 -30.37 -9.06 5.02
C VAL A 429 -31.55 -9.22 4.06
N SER A 430 -31.31 -9.34 2.75
CA SER A 430 -32.38 -9.57 1.77
C SER A 430 -33.11 -10.90 1.92
N ARG A 431 -32.49 -11.90 2.58
CA ARG A 431 -33.02 -13.24 2.82
C ARG A 431 -33.53 -13.46 4.24
N MET A 432 -33.37 -12.45 5.14
CA MET A 432 -33.84 -12.54 6.52
C MET A 432 -35.36 -12.73 6.57
N LYS A 433 -35.84 -13.44 7.60
CA LYS A 433 -37.27 -13.54 7.91
C LYS A 433 -37.81 -12.17 8.36
N GLU A 434 -39.10 -11.90 8.11
CA GLU A 434 -39.70 -10.59 8.44
C GLU A 434 -39.59 -10.24 9.93
N ASP A 435 -39.69 -11.23 10.81
CA ASP A 435 -39.61 -11.10 12.28
C ASP A 435 -38.16 -11.18 12.82
N GLN A 436 -37.20 -11.54 11.98
CA GLN A 436 -35.80 -11.64 12.39
C GLN A 436 -35.20 -10.23 12.65
N LYS A 437 -34.70 -10.02 13.87
CA LYS A 437 -34.12 -8.74 14.30
C LYS A 437 -32.60 -8.70 14.09
N ASP A 438 -31.94 -9.83 14.28
CA ASP A 438 -30.48 -9.91 14.38
C ASP A 438 -29.86 -10.64 13.18
N ILE A 439 -28.66 -10.21 12.79
CA ILE A 439 -27.76 -10.93 11.89
C ILE A 439 -26.95 -11.90 12.74
N TYR A 440 -27.21 -13.19 12.60
CA TYR A 440 -26.51 -14.22 13.37
C TYR A 440 -25.13 -14.53 12.77
N PHE A 441 -24.14 -14.62 13.63
CA PHE A 441 -22.79 -15.07 13.26
C PHE A 441 -22.21 -15.99 14.31
N VAL A 442 -21.24 -16.80 13.88
CA VAL A 442 -20.40 -17.63 14.76
C VAL A 442 -18.97 -17.56 14.22
N SER A 443 -18.02 -17.38 15.13
CA SER A 443 -16.60 -17.37 14.81
C SER A 443 -15.95 -18.70 15.14
N GLY A 444 -14.95 -19.10 14.38
CA GLY A 444 -14.19 -20.30 14.63
C GLY A 444 -13.07 -20.51 13.61
N LYS A 445 -12.29 -21.55 13.78
CA LYS A 445 -11.07 -21.80 13.02
C LYS A 445 -11.30 -21.97 11.51
N ASP A 446 -12.36 -22.69 11.15
CA ASP A 446 -12.72 -22.97 9.75
C ASP A 446 -14.22 -23.24 9.59
N VAL A 447 -14.67 -23.18 8.36
CA VAL A 447 -16.08 -23.36 7.97
C VAL A 447 -16.64 -24.73 8.41
N GLU A 448 -15.84 -25.80 8.31
CA GLU A 448 -16.31 -27.16 8.62
C GLU A 448 -16.55 -27.36 10.10
N LEU A 449 -15.70 -26.79 10.95
CA LEU A 449 -15.84 -26.84 12.41
C LEU A 449 -17.03 -26.00 12.85
N ILE A 450 -17.16 -24.78 12.34
CA ILE A 450 -18.28 -23.88 12.65
C ILE A 450 -19.60 -24.54 12.24
N ASP A 451 -19.68 -25.16 11.05
CA ASP A 451 -20.90 -25.80 10.56
C ASP A 451 -21.39 -26.94 11.48
N LYS A 452 -20.48 -27.59 12.22
CA LYS A 452 -20.79 -28.69 13.14
C LYS A 452 -21.13 -28.24 14.57
N MET A 453 -20.94 -26.96 14.89
CA MET A 453 -21.22 -26.46 16.23
C MET A 453 -22.71 -26.65 16.61
N PRO A 454 -23.02 -27.10 17.84
CA PRO A 454 -24.40 -27.36 18.27
C PRO A 454 -25.36 -26.18 18.07
N VAL A 455 -24.89 -24.97 18.42
CA VAL A 455 -25.69 -23.74 18.26
C VAL A 455 -25.99 -23.44 16.79
N VAL A 456 -25.06 -23.72 15.88
CA VAL A 456 -25.26 -23.52 14.44
C VAL A 456 -26.29 -24.52 13.90
N GLN A 457 -26.21 -25.78 14.33
CA GLN A 457 -27.21 -26.78 13.93
C GLN A 457 -28.62 -26.39 14.41
N THR A 458 -28.74 -25.87 15.64
CA THR A 458 -30.02 -25.40 16.17
C THR A 458 -30.59 -24.24 15.35
N LEU A 459 -29.78 -23.24 14.99
CA LEU A 459 -30.21 -22.13 14.13
C LEU A 459 -30.63 -22.61 12.76
N LYS A 460 -29.88 -23.53 12.14
CA LYS A 460 -30.22 -24.15 10.85
C LYS A 460 -31.52 -24.91 10.92
N ASN A 461 -31.78 -25.68 11.98
CA ASN A 461 -33.05 -26.39 12.19
C ASN A 461 -34.24 -25.43 12.36
N LYS A 462 -34.02 -24.26 12.93
CA LYS A 462 -35.02 -23.17 13.00
C LYS A 462 -35.02 -22.30 11.71
N GLU A 463 -34.29 -22.72 10.67
CA GLU A 463 -34.19 -22.07 9.34
C GLU A 463 -33.61 -20.65 9.37
N PHE A 464 -32.75 -20.33 10.33
CA PHE A 464 -31.96 -19.11 10.34
C PHE A 464 -30.67 -19.28 9.58
N GLU A 465 -30.31 -18.27 8.77
CA GLU A 465 -28.98 -18.17 8.16
C GLU A 465 -27.96 -17.67 9.18
N VAL A 466 -26.74 -18.24 9.17
CA VAL A 466 -25.65 -17.85 10.06
C VAL A 466 -24.44 -17.49 9.21
N LEU A 467 -23.76 -16.40 9.52
CA LEU A 467 -22.49 -16.02 8.93
C LEU A 467 -21.35 -16.72 9.70
N TYR A 468 -20.45 -17.36 8.97
CA TYR A 468 -19.24 -17.98 9.56
C TYR A 468 -18.07 -17.03 9.42
N LEU A 469 -17.45 -16.72 10.53
CA LEU A 469 -16.35 -15.79 10.67
C LEU A 469 -15.05 -16.60 10.94
N THR A 470 -14.14 -16.56 9.98
CA THR A 470 -12.92 -17.38 10.02
C THR A 470 -11.63 -16.57 10.19
N ASP A 471 -11.70 -15.25 10.07
CA ASP A 471 -10.55 -14.38 10.26
C ASP A 471 -10.50 -13.82 11.69
N GLU A 472 -9.32 -13.73 12.28
CA GLU A 472 -9.12 -13.23 13.65
C GLU A 472 -9.67 -11.81 13.88
N VAL A 473 -9.77 -10.99 12.81
CA VAL A 473 -10.29 -9.62 12.87
C VAL A 473 -11.82 -9.55 12.83
N ASP A 474 -12.51 -10.61 12.44
CA ASP A 474 -13.94 -10.59 12.12
C ASP A 474 -14.83 -10.13 13.27
N GLU A 475 -14.61 -10.63 14.49
CA GLU A 475 -15.42 -10.22 15.63
C GLU A 475 -15.23 -8.74 15.99
N PHE A 476 -14.01 -8.21 15.84
CA PHE A 476 -13.74 -6.79 16.03
C PHE A 476 -14.48 -5.95 14.98
N VAL A 477 -14.57 -6.46 13.76
CA VAL A 477 -15.36 -5.84 12.69
C VAL A 477 -16.84 -5.80 13.06
N MET A 478 -17.43 -6.92 13.52
CA MET A 478 -18.84 -6.97 13.93
C MET A 478 -19.14 -6.03 15.10
N GLN A 479 -18.25 -5.97 16.09
CA GLN A 479 -18.38 -5.03 17.21
C GLN A 479 -18.29 -3.57 16.77
N THR A 480 -17.41 -3.27 15.79
CA THR A 480 -17.26 -1.91 15.25
C THR A 480 -18.46 -1.50 14.39
N LEU A 481 -18.96 -2.41 13.56
CA LEU A 481 -20.15 -2.17 12.75
C LEU A 481 -21.39 -1.94 13.63
N MET A 482 -21.54 -2.71 14.71
CA MET A 482 -22.68 -2.72 15.65
C MET A 482 -24.00 -3.15 15.01
N ASN A 483 -24.35 -2.61 13.86
CA ASN A 483 -25.55 -2.91 13.10
C ASN A 483 -25.32 -2.72 11.60
N TYR A 484 -26.19 -3.31 10.79
CA TYR A 484 -26.25 -3.09 9.35
C TYR A 484 -27.71 -3.03 8.90
N LYS A 485 -28.13 -1.93 8.24
CA LYS A 485 -29.53 -1.69 7.83
C LYS A 485 -30.53 -1.95 8.97
N GLU A 486 -30.29 -1.34 10.14
CA GLU A 486 -31.13 -1.46 11.36
C GLU A 486 -31.18 -2.87 11.97
N LYS A 487 -30.39 -3.82 11.49
CA LYS A 487 -30.25 -5.16 12.07
C LYS A 487 -28.97 -5.23 12.89
N THR A 488 -29.07 -5.71 14.14
CA THR A 488 -27.91 -5.85 15.03
C THR A 488 -27.16 -7.15 14.75
N PHE A 489 -25.84 -7.15 14.99
CA PHE A 489 -25.05 -8.38 14.92
C PHE A 489 -25.13 -9.15 16.23
N ARG A 490 -25.44 -10.45 16.14
CA ARG A 490 -25.57 -11.32 17.30
C ARG A 490 -24.65 -12.53 17.19
N ASN A 491 -23.67 -12.63 18.09
CA ASN A 491 -22.86 -13.82 18.22
C ASN A 491 -23.71 -14.97 18.80
N ALA A 492 -23.95 -16.01 18.02
CA ALA A 492 -24.80 -17.12 18.44
C ALA A 492 -24.15 -18.03 19.49
N ALA A 493 -22.81 -18.01 19.59
CA ALA A 493 -22.07 -18.72 20.65
C ALA A 493 -22.02 -17.95 21.97
N GLN A 494 -22.68 -16.77 22.06
CA GLN A 494 -22.62 -15.91 23.23
C GLN A 494 -24.02 -15.57 23.75
N GLY A 495 -24.24 -15.73 25.04
CA GLY A 495 -25.50 -15.40 25.72
C GLY A 495 -26.69 -16.25 25.24
N ASP A 496 -27.90 -15.80 25.56
CA ASP A 496 -29.14 -16.44 25.11
C ASP A 496 -29.67 -15.79 23.83
N LEU A 497 -30.11 -16.60 22.87
CA LEU A 497 -30.59 -16.13 21.55
C LEU A 497 -32.07 -15.72 21.55
N ASP A 498 -32.80 -16.01 22.64
CA ASP A 498 -34.24 -15.75 22.80
C ASP A 498 -35.11 -16.25 21.62
N LEU A 499 -34.74 -17.44 21.12
CA LEU A 499 -35.41 -18.09 19.98
C LEU A 499 -36.46 -19.10 20.38
N ASP A 500 -36.67 -19.31 21.68
CA ASP A 500 -37.59 -20.28 22.23
C ASP A 500 -39.03 -19.74 22.25
N THR A 501 -39.97 -20.63 21.99
CA THR A 501 -41.40 -20.35 22.19
C THR A 501 -41.70 -20.17 23.68
N GLU A 502 -42.80 -19.51 24.02
CA GLU A 502 -43.20 -19.38 25.42
C GLU A 502 -43.39 -20.73 26.11
N GLU A 503 -43.91 -21.76 25.40
CA GLU A 503 -44.03 -23.12 25.91
C GLU A 503 -42.65 -23.78 26.19
N GLU A 504 -41.66 -23.59 25.30
CA GLU A 504 -40.28 -24.08 25.49
C GLU A 504 -39.62 -23.39 26.68
N LYS A 505 -39.81 -22.05 26.85
CA LYS A 505 -39.31 -21.28 27.97
C LYS A 505 -39.91 -21.75 29.32
N GLU A 506 -41.22 -21.96 29.35
CA GLU A 506 -41.90 -22.45 30.57
C GLU A 506 -41.40 -23.85 30.94
N ALA A 507 -41.29 -24.78 29.96
CA ALA A 507 -40.79 -26.12 30.19
C ALA A 507 -39.33 -26.10 30.71
N LEU A 508 -38.46 -25.28 30.11
CA LEU A 508 -37.10 -25.13 30.53
C LEU A 508 -36.98 -24.55 31.95
N ASN A 509 -37.75 -23.49 32.25
CA ASN A 509 -37.76 -22.86 33.59
C ASN A 509 -38.21 -23.85 34.66
N LYS A 510 -39.24 -24.63 34.39
CA LYS A 510 -39.68 -25.71 35.30
C LYS A 510 -38.59 -26.73 35.54
N SER A 511 -37.94 -27.22 34.49
CA SER A 511 -36.81 -28.16 34.56
C SER A 511 -35.61 -27.57 35.35
N LYS A 512 -35.31 -26.28 35.14
CA LYS A 512 -34.28 -25.56 35.92
C LYS A 512 -34.56 -25.54 37.41
N GLU A 513 -35.79 -25.19 37.79
CA GLU A 513 -36.20 -25.13 39.20
C GLU A 513 -36.15 -26.52 39.86
N GLU A 514 -36.65 -27.55 39.17
CA GLU A 514 -36.65 -28.95 39.64
C GLU A 514 -35.25 -29.50 39.85
N ASN A 515 -34.24 -29.04 39.06
CA ASN A 515 -32.87 -29.58 39.10
C ASN A 515 -31.82 -28.57 39.62
N LYS A 516 -32.27 -27.50 40.28
CA LYS A 516 -31.41 -26.40 40.76
C LYS A 516 -30.25 -26.89 41.64
N ASP A 517 -30.53 -27.83 42.56
CA ASP A 517 -29.54 -28.36 43.47
C ASP A 517 -28.44 -29.16 42.76
N LEU A 518 -28.77 -29.94 41.74
CA LEU A 518 -27.83 -30.64 40.89
C LEU A 518 -26.92 -29.68 40.12
N LEU A 519 -27.51 -28.66 39.46
CA LEU A 519 -26.76 -27.69 38.69
C LEU A 519 -25.81 -26.85 39.57
N THR A 520 -26.27 -26.48 40.77
CA THR A 520 -25.43 -25.80 41.76
C THR A 520 -24.28 -26.68 42.24
N PHE A 521 -24.53 -27.95 42.49
CA PHE A 521 -23.48 -28.89 42.87
C PHE A 521 -22.44 -29.09 41.77
N MET A 522 -22.87 -29.20 40.51
CA MET A 522 -21.95 -29.30 39.39
C MET A 522 -21.09 -28.05 39.24
N LYS A 523 -21.69 -26.84 39.43
CA LYS A 523 -20.95 -25.59 39.43
C LYS A 523 -19.91 -25.56 40.54
N GLU A 524 -20.27 -25.96 41.76
CA GLU A 524 -19.32 -26.04 42.90
C GLU A 524 -18.18 -27.04 42.63
N ALA A 525 -18.49 -28.16 41.97
CA ALA A 525 -17.51 -29.17 41.59
C ALA A 525 -16.50 -28.64 40.57
N LEU A 526 -16.94 -27.82 39.61
CA LEU A 526 -16.08 -27.21 38.60
C LEU A 526 -15.36 -25.93 39.08
N GLY A 527 -15.77 -25.38 40.23
CA GLY A 527 -15.12 -24.24 40.88
C GLY A 527 -15.10 -22.98 39.99
N ASP A 528 -13.91 -22.39 39.83
CA ASP A 528 -13.69 -21.14 39.07
C ASP A 528 -13.58 -21.37 37.55
N GLU A 529 -13.62 -22.61 37.07
CA GLU A 529 -13.55 -22.93 35.65
C GLU A 529 -14.82 -22.47 34.92
N VAL A 530 -15.97 -22.44 35.58
CA VAL A 530 -17.24 -21.95 35.04
C VAL A 530 -17.91 -20.97 35.98
N ALA A 531 -18.56 -19.95 35.42
CA ALA A 531 -19.38 -19.04 36.19
C ALA A 531 -20.74 -19.65 36.58
N GLU A 532 -21.29 -20.46 35.70
CA GLU A 532 -22.62 -21.07 35.83
C GLU A 532 -22.67 -22.44 35.13
N VAL A 533 -23.52 -23.31 35.61
CA VAL A 533 -24.00 -24.52 34.94
C VAL A 533 -25.50 -24.42 34.79
N LYS A 534 -26.02 -24.48 33.56
CA LYS A 534 -27.46 -24.29 33.29
C LYS A 534 -27.97 -25.29 32.26
N LEU A 535 -29.30 -25.46 32.21
CA LEU A 535 -29.97 -26.24 31.17
C LEU A 535 -30.20 -25.35 29.94
N SER A 536 -30.12 -25.92 28.76
CA SER A 536 -30.23 -25.24 27.48
C SER A 536 -31.14 -25.95 26.49
N ASN A 537 -31.96 -25.19 25.77
CA ASN A 537 -32.71 -25.68 24.61
C ASN A 537 -31.93 -25.50 23.29
N LYS A 538 -30.71 -24.96 23.34
CA LYS A 538 -29.87 -24.79 22.15
C LYS A 538 -29.25 -26.09 21.65
N LEU A 539 -29.30 -27.14 22.46
CA LEU A 539 -28.71 -28.44 22.17
C LEU A 539 -29.78 -29.43 21.71
N THR A 540 -29.57 -30.06 20.57
CA THR A 540 -30.46 -31.10 20.01
C THR A 540 -29.92 -32.49 20.28
N GLU A 541 -28.74 -32.83 19.79
CA GLU A 541 -28.14 -34.16 19.92
C GLU A 541 -26.97 -34.18 20.91
N ASP A 542 -26.25 -33.07 21.07
CA ASP A 542 -25.08 -32.98 21.91
C ASP A 542 -25.44 -32.89 23.39
N PRO A 543 -24.64 -33.53 24.29
CA PRO A 543 -24.89 -33.53 25.72
C PRO A 543 -24.64 -32.19 26.40
N VAL A 544 -23.61 -31.46 25.94
CA VAL A 544 -23.14 -30.22 26.56
C VAL A 544 -22.54 -29.29 25.50
N CYS A 545 -22.51 -28.00 25.80
CA CYS A 545 -21.68 -27.00 25.11
C CYS A 545 -21.17 -25.95 26.11
N LEU A 546 -20.14 -25.20 25.71
CA LEU A 546 -19.76 -23.95 26.38
C LEU A 546 -20.41 -22.77 25.67
N THR A 547 -20.84 -21.80 26.48
CA THR A 547 -21.32 -20.50 25.98
C THR A 547 -20.53 -19.42 26.69
N ALA A 548 -20.06 -18.41 25.94
CA ALA A 548 -19.46 -17.23 26.55
C ALA A 548 -20.54 -16.35 27.18
N GLY A 549 -20.28 -15.86 28.39
CA GLY A 549 -21.12 -14.87 29.05
C GLY A 549 -21.00 -13.49 28.39
N GLU A 550 -21.56 -12.47 29.06
CA GLU A 550 -21.39 -11.08 28.59
C GLU A 550 -19.90 -10.66 28.63
N GLY A 551 -19.47 -9.91 27.63
CA GLY A 551 -18.10 -9.42 27.51
C GLY A 551 -17.40 -9.97 26.26
N ILE A 552 -16.17 -10.50 26.42
CA ILE A 552 -15.41 -11.04 25.30
C ILE A 552 -15.87 -12.46 24.92
N SER A 553 -15.79 -12.78 23.65
CA SER A 553 -16.05 -14.14 23.13
C SER A 553 -14.86 -15.08 23.33
N PHE A 554 -15.06 -16.37 23.08
CA PHE A 554 -13.97 -17.36 23.11
C PHE A 554 -12.92 -17.09 22.04
N GLU A 555 -13.32 -16.67 20.84
CA GLU A 555 -12.36 -16.34 19.77
C GLU A 555 -11.56 -15.08 20.10
N MET A 556 -12.19 -14.06 20.67
CA MET A 556 -11.46 -12.88 21.16
C MET A 556 -10.45 -13.23 22.27
N GLU A 557 -10.81 -14.14 23.20
CA GLU A 557 -9.86 -14.65 24.22
C GLU A 557 -8.64 -15.29 23.54
N LYS A 558 -8.84 -16.12 22.50
CA LYS A 558 -7.76 -16.77 21.75
C LYS A 558 -6.88 -15.75 21.01
N VAL A 559 -7.49 -14.75 20.38
CA VAL A 559 -6.74 -13.68 19.69
C VAL A 559 -5.88 -12.90 20.68
N PHE A 560 -6.45 -12.48 21.81
CA PHE A 560 -5.71 -11.74 22.85
C PHE A 560 -4.57 -12.58 23.46
N ALA A 561 -4.77 -13.88 23.62
CA ALA A 561 -3.72 -14.78 24.12
C ALA A 561 -2.52 -14.92 23.18
N ASN A 562 -2.71 -14.73 21.87
CA ASN A 562 -1.68 -14.82 20.83
C ASN A 562 -0.98 -13.49 20.53
N MET A 563 -1.45 -12.36 21.07
CA MET A 563 -0.82 -11.05 20.83
C MET A 563 0.57 -10.94 21.46
N PRO A 564 1.56 -10.36 20.76
CA PRO A 564 2.96 -10.30 21.23
C PRO A 564 3.19 -9.50 22.53
N ASN A 565 2.30 -8.55 22.86
CA ASN A 565 2.38 -7.72 24.06
C ASN A 565 1.21 -8.04 24.99
N GLN A 566 1.27 -9.22 25.64
CA GLN A 566 0.24 -9.63 26.58
C GLN A 566 0.11 -8.63 27.75
N SER A 567 -1.12 -8.21 28.03
CA SER A 567 -1.45 -7.52 29.27
C SER A 567 -1.06 -8.39 30.48
N PRO A 568 -0.57 -7.82 31.59
CA PRO A 568 -0.27 -8.58 32.82
C PRO A 568 -1.48 -9.37 33.36
N MET A 569 -2.69 -9.04 32.96
CA MET A 569 -3.91 -9.80 33.23
C MET A 569 -4.48 -10.33 31.92
N PRO A 570 -4.44 -11.66 31.67
CA PRO A 570 -5.06 -12.25 30.50
C PRO A 570 -6.58 -12.02 30.55
N MET A 571 -7.13 -11.44 29.48
CA MET A 571 -8.58 -11.30 29.32
C MET A 571 -9.15 -12.70 29.02
N LYS A 572 -9.99 -13.21 29.92
CA LYS A 572 -10.67 -14.49 29.77
C LYS A 572 -12.16 -14.28 29.58
N ALA A 573 -12.75 -15.02 28.68
CA ALA A 573 -14.19 -15.10 28.51
C ALA A 573 -14.84 -15.81 29.71
N THR A 574 -15.97 -15.32 30.13
CA THR A 574 -16.78 -15.97 31.16
C THR A 574 -17.37 -17.26 30.58
N ARG A 575 -17.07 -18.42 31.16
CA ARG A 575 -17.52 -19.72 30.69
C ARG A 575 -18.81 -20.13 31.38
N ILE A 576 -19.81 -20.54 30.61
CA ILE A 576 -21.09 -21.09 31.08
C ILE A 576 -21.20 -22.49 30.47
N LEU A 577 -21.32 -23.53 31.31
CA LEU A 577 -21.57 -24.90 30.83
C LEU A 577 -23.09 -25.09 30.67
N GLU A 578 -23.51 -25.35 29.46
CA GLU A 578 -24.92 -25.64 29.12
C GLU A 578 -25.08 -27.15 28.94
N ILE A 579 -26.13 -27.72 29.57
CA ILE A 579 -26.46 -29.15 29.53
C ILE A 579 -27.78 -29.35 28.79
N ASN A 580 -27.84 -30.35 27.93
CA ASN A 580 -29.04 -30.73 27.23
C ASN A 580 -29.98 -31.53 28.15
N PRO A 581 -31.14 -30.98 28.55
CA PRO A 581 -32.10 -31.66 29.41
C PRO A 581 -32.73 -32.90 28.76
N ASN A 582 -32.71 -33.00 27.44
CA ASN A 582 -33.29 -34.12 26.68
C ASN A 582 -32.28 -35.20 26.34
N HIS A 583 -31.00 -35.02 26.65
CA HIS A 583 -29.97 -36.02 26.40
C HIS A 583 -29.95 -37.06 27.52
N PRO A 584 -29.75 -38.36 27.24
CA PRO A 584 -29.73 -39.44 28.26
C PRO A 584 -28.74 -39.21 29.41
N ILE A 585 -27.64 -38.45 29.16
CA ILE A 585 -26.66 -38.13 30.17
C ILE A 585 -27.26 -37.32 31.33
N PHE A 586 -28.27 -36.48 31.07
CA PHE A 586 -28.89 -35.70 32.11
C PHE A 586 -29.69 -36.53 33.09
N GLU A 587 -30.41 -37.55 32.65
CA GLU A 587 -31.06 -38.54 33.52
C GLU A 587 -30.05 -39.35 34.31
N THR A 588 -28.88 -39.69 33.72
CA THR A 588 -27.79 -40.34 34.42
C THR A 588 -27.25 -39.44 35.54
N LEU A 589 -27.05 -38.14 35.27
CA LEU A 589 -26.61 -37.16 36.30
C LEU A 589 -27.59 -37.05 37.45
N LYS A 590 -28.90 -37.02 37.21
CA LYS A 590 -29.93 -37.03 38.27
C LYS A 590 -29.87 -38.28 39.14
N THR A 591 -29.71 -39.43 38.52
CA THR A 591 -29.61 -40.70 39.20
C THR A 591 -28.33 -40.78 40.08
N LEU A 592 -27.22 -40.34 39.53
CA LEU A 592 -25.93 -40.27 40.26
C LEU A 592 -26.00 -39.24 41.39
N TYR A 593 -26.65 -38.11 41.21
CA TYR A 593 -26.79 -37.12 42.27
C TYR A 593 -27.53 -37.63 43.50
N ALA A 594 -28.50 -38.55 43.31
CA ALA A 594 -29.21 -39.20 44.38
C ALA A 594 -28.43 -40.32 45.05
N SER A 595 -27.47 -40.97 44.36
CA SER A 595 -26.80 -42.20 44.81
C SER A 595 -25.29 -42.05 45.07
N ASP A 596 -24.56 -41.28 44.27
CA ASP A 596 -23.10 -41.13 44.29
C ASP A 596 -22.67 -39.73 43.79
N LYS A 597 -22.56 -38.80 44.71
CA LYS A 597 -22.18 -37.41 44.41
C LYS A 597 -20.74 -37.25 43.94
N ASP A 598 -19.82 -38.12 44.34
CA ASP A 598 -18.43 -38.07 43.89
C ASP A 598 -18.36 -38.38 42.39
N LYS A 599 -19.18 -39.32 41.91
CA LYS A 599 -19.28 -39.60 40.49
C LYS A 599 -19.89 -38.46 39.69
N VAL A 600 -20.84 -37.71 40.24
CA VAL A 600 -21.37 -36.52 39.58
C VAL A 600 -20.25 -35.51 39.32
N LYS A 601 -19.34 -35.34 40.28
CA LYS A 601 -18.18 -34.49 40.12
C LYS A 601 -17.27 -34.95 38.98
N GLU A 602 -16.93 -36.24 38.93
CA GLU A 602 -16.08 -36.82 37.87
C GLU A 602 -16.72 -36.63 36.48
N VAL A 603 -18.04 -36.91 36.37
CA VAL A 603 -18.79 -36.74 35.13
C VAL A 603 -18.87 -35.26 34.72
N ALA A 604 -19.10 -34.34 35.68
CA ALA A 604 -19.12 -32.92 35.42
C ALA A 604 -17.78 -32.39 34.84
N GLU A 605 -16.66 -32.84 35.42
CA GLU A 605 -15.32 -32.51 34.93
C GLU A 605 -15.09 -33.05 33.51
N VAL A 606 -15.50 -34.29 33.20
CA VAL A 606 -15.40 -34.85 31.85
C VAL A 606 -16.26 -34.10 30.85
N LEU A 607 -17.50 -33.74 31.20
CA LEU A 607 -18.38 -32.98 30.33
C LEU A 607 -17.87 -31.57 30.07
N TYR A 608 -17.26 -30.94 31.05
CA TYR A 608 -16.60 -29.64 30.90
C TYR A 608 -15.40 -29.73 29.97
N ASP A 609 -14.51 -30.69 30.19
CA ASP A 609 -13.35 -30.90 29.31
C ASP A 609 -13.77 -31.22 27.87
N GLN A 610 -14.85 -32.02 27.68
CA GLN A 610 -15.43 -32.27 26.36
C GLN A 610 -15.95 -30.99 25.69
N ALA A 611 -16.64 -30.15 26.44
CA ALA A 611 -17.14 -28.88 25.93
C ALA A 611 -15.97 -27.91 25.57
N CYS A 612 -14.88 -27.91 26.34
CA CYS A 612 -13.64 -27.21 26.00
C CYS A 612 -13.03 -27.69 24.67
N LEU A 613 -12.99 -29.00 24.43
CA LEU A 613 -12.49 -29.55 23.16
C LEU A 613 -13.32 -29.11 21.96
N ILE A 614 -14.65 -29.10 22.10
CA ILE A 614 -15.57 -28.67 21.04
C ILE A 614 -15.29 -27.21 20.66
N GLU A 615 -15.01 -26.36 21.66
CA GLU A 615 -14.67 -24.96 21.45
C GLU A 615 -13.19 -24.74 21.03
N GLY A 616 -12.41 -25.80 20.91
CA GLY A 616 -10.99 -25.72 20.49
C GLY A 616 -10.04 -25.25 21.59
N PHE A 617 -10.44 -25.30 22.86
CA PHE A 617 -9.54 -25.04 23.98
C PHE A 617 -8.69 -26.29 24.32
N ALA A 618 -7.48 -26.04 24.75
CA ALA A 618 -6.65 -27.11 25.30
C ALA A 618 -7.20 -27.60 26.65
N ILE A 619 -7.28 -28.90 26.83
CA ILE A 619 -7.60 -29.51 28.14
C ILE A 619 -6.43 -29.25 29.09
N LYS A 620 -6.74 -28.89 30.33
CA LYS A 620 -5.75 -28.61 31.39
C LYS A 620 -4.87 -29.81 31.73
N ASP A 621 -5.48 -30.98 31.85
CA ASP A 621 -4.80 -32.27 32.09
C ASP A 621 -5.36 -33.36 31.15
N PRO A 622 -4.82 -33.49 29.91
CA PRO A 622 -5.27 -34.50 28.95
C PRO A 622 -5.10 -35.94 29.42
N ILE A 623 -4.12 -36.18 30.33
CA ILE A 623 -3.85 -37.54 30.88
C ILE A 623 -4.95 -37.93 31.88
N ALA A 624 -5.28 -37.02 32.79
CA ALA A 624 -6.38 -37.23 33.75
C ALA A 624 -7.73 -37.38 33.01
N TYR A 625 -8.00 -36.57 32.00
CA TYR A 625 -9.20 -36.70 31.16
C TYR A 625 -9.30 -38.08 30.50
N SER A 626 -8.25 -38.54 29.81
CA SER A 626 -8.22 -39.84 29.14
C SER A 626 -8.45 -41.00 30.14
N LYS A 627 -7.87 -40.91 31.33
CA LYS A 627 -8.03 -41.92 32.39
C LYS A 627 -9.48 -41.98 32.88
N LYS A 628 -10.11 -40.82 33.16
CA LYS A 628 -11.51 -40.74 33.57
C LYS A 628 -12.47 -41.29 32.52
N ILE A 629 -12.25 -40.99 31.23
CA ILE A 629 -13.05 -41.59 30.14
C ILE A 629 -12.94 -43.12 30.17
N CYS A 630 -11.73 -43.70 30.30
CA CYS A 630 -11.54 -45.12 30.36
C CYS A 630 -12.26 -45.78 31.58
N GLU A 631 -12.22 -45.11 32.75
CA GLU A 631 -12.89 -45.55 33.96
C GLU A 631 -14.42 -45.55 33.83
N LEU A 632 -14.99 -44.60 33.09
CA LEU A 632 -16.41 -44.52 32.79
C LEU A 632 -16.87 -45.57 31.77
N LEU A 633 -16.01 -45.99 30.83
CA LEU A 633 -16.32 -46.98 29.80
C LEU A 633 -16.26 -48.42 30.32
N VAL A 634 -15.59 -48.72 31.44
CA VAL A 634 -15.39 -50.09 31.99
C VAL A 634 -16.57 -50.53 32.85
N LYS A 635 -17.56 -49.71 33.07
CA LYS A 635 -18.79 -50.02 33.81
C LYS A 635 -19.97 -50.19 32.87
#